data_3cde27346b964d062bfacb1fecb193a3
#
_entry.id   3cde27346b964d062bfacb1fecb193a3
#
_cell.length_a   1.000
_cell.length_b   1.000
_cell.length_c   1.000
_cell.angle_alpha   90.00
_cell.angle_beta   90.00
_cell.angle_gamma   90.00
#
_symmetry.space_group_name_H-M   'P 1'
#
loop_
_entity.id
_entity.type
_entity.pdbx_description
1 polymer ?
#
loop_
_entity_poly.entity_id
_entity_poly.type
_entity_poly.pdbx_seq_one_letter_code
_entity_poly.pdbx_strand_id
1 'polypeptide(L)'
;MFNPANQAHFSLDIEGADPDFKVLAFTGHEALNQPYRFDIELVSERSRLDLESLLHKPAYLAFTPDGRGVHGQVFGIAVGEIGNRLTHYHLTLVPRLAYLALRHNQRIFQHLSVPQIIGQVLEDHGILADAYRFRLGPKAPPPRDYCTQYDESDLHFISRLCEEEGLHFHFEHQSDSHLLVFGEDASAFPKLGRPVAYLANTGQVADEPVIKRIGQRIEARTLRVTRRDYHFEQPSLLMEAAHRPQDDLPQPDLEDYDYPGRFTDRDRGRRLARQAQERHRRDYRLADGDSDEPRLVSGHLLSLTDHPKPEWNDLWLITALHHEGKQPQVLEEFASIDGLVKGAKGALLGAAQKALGVPLPSTSEPASSDSDFKQGYRNRFQAIPWDVPARPDLKHPKPRILGSQTAVVTGPPGEEIHCDRHGRIKVQFHWDREGQANEHTSCWLRVASTWAGNAYGAIAIPRIGMEAIITFLEGDPDQPLVTGCLFNGKHRPPYELPAHKTRTLLKTDSSPGGGGYNELRIEDKKGQEQIYLHAQRDWDENIEHDQKIRVGHQRHDRVEGSVYSEFFGEQHHTLHKDRKTELKQDDHLTIGNEQHIQLGSGQFIEAGQEIHYYAGDKVVIDAGMELTASGGGSFLKLDPGGVTFSGASINLNSGGAAGEGTGLRILAPLIPWAADKAKAGSPTIPALPNAFIRKSLQGLPLVAICGKQANGVCRREDCPCLRG
;
A
#
# COMPACT_ATOMS: atom_id res chain seq x y z
N MET A 1 30.75 -0.06 65.77
CA MET A 1 29.56 -0.82 65.37
C MET A 1 28.73 0.06 64.48
N PHE A 2 28.72 -0.24 63.22
CA PHE A 2 27.83 0.49 62.30
C PHE A 2 26.41 0.04 62.61
N ASN A 3 25.51 1.00 62.89
CA ASN A 3 24.10 0.70 63.11
C ASN A 3 23.43 0.63 61.71
N PRO A 4 23.01 -0.56 61.22
CA PRO A 4 22.41 -0.72 59.91
C PRO A 4 21.16 0.15 59.68
N ALA A 5 20.51 0.59 60.76
CA ALA A 5 19.32 1.44 60.71
C ALA A 5 19.57 2.87 60.23
N ASN A 6 20.83 3.32 60.13
CA ASN A 6 21.19 4.67 59.71
C ASN A 6 21.84 4.74 58.31
N GLN A 7 21.91 3.63 57.56
CA GLN A 7 22.39 3.66 56.17
C GLN A 7 21.21 3.95 55.27
N ALA A 8 21.40 4.89 54.32
CA ALA A 8 20.46 5.13 53.24
C ALA A 8 20.38 3.87 52.35
N HIS A 9 19.19 3.28 52.24
CA HIS A 9 18.96 2.11 51.38
C HIS A 9 18.79 2.52 49.93
N PHE A 10 18.24 3.72 49.66
CA PHE A 10 17.97 4.22 48.33
C PHE A 10 18.86 5.40 48.06
N SER A 11 19.49 5.43 46.88
CA SER A 11 20.30 6.55 46.43
C SER A 11 20.03 6.88 44.95
N LEU A 12 20.19 8.14 44.61
CA LEU A 12 20.13 8.61 43.24
C LEU A 12 21.45 9.26 42.85
N ASP A 13 22.08 8.75 41.82
CA ASP A 13 23.28 9.31 41.21
C ASP A 13 22.94 9.91 39.87
N ILE A 14 23.37 11.17 39.60
CA ILE A 14 23.16 11.89 38.34
C ILE A 14 24.50 12.21 37.73
N GLU A 15 24.77 11.72 36.54
CA GLU A 15 26.04 11.87 35.86
C GLU A 15 26.46 13.33 35.71
N GLY A 16 27.67 13.65 36.17
CA GLY A 16 28.24 14.99 36.09
C GLY A 16 27.50 16.05 36.91
N ALA A 17 26.73 15.65 37.95
CA ALA A 17 26.09 16.56 38.86
C ALA A 17 26.10 16.00 40.30
N ASP A 18 26.29 16.87 41.28
CA ASP A 18 26.18 16.53 42.70
C ASP A 18 25.17 17.51 43.38
N PRO A 19 23.86 17.23 43.21
CA PRO A 19 22.82 18.09 43.81
C PRO A 19 22.56 17.82 45.28
N ASP A 20 23.31 16.97 45.96
CA ASP A 20 23.08 16.50 47.34
C ASP A 20 21.66 15.95 47.56
N PHE A 21 21.13 15.23 46.55
CA PHE A 21 19.80 14.64 46.64
C PHE A 21 19.82 13.41 47.56
N LYS A 22 18.85 13.35 48.46
CA LYS A 22 18.51 12.16 49.25
C LYS A 22 17.13 11.68 48.84
N VAL A 23 17.03 10.38 48.51
CA VAL A 23 15.75 9.77 48.10
C VAL A 23 14.84 9.62 49.31
N LEU A 24 13.69 10.26 49.30
CA LEU A 24 12.65 10.17 50.34
C LEU A 24 11.69 9.02 50.02
N ALA A 25 11.21 8.97 48.82
CA ALA A 25 10.32 7.93 48.32
C ALA A 25 10.43 7.79 46.80
N PHE A 26 10.00 6.67 46.30
CA PHE A 26 9.78 6.52 44.84
C PHE A 26 8.65 5.54 44.57
N THR A 27 8.04 5.74 43.40
CA THR A 27 7.14 4.78 42.76
C THR A 27 7.65 4.50 41.38
N GLY A 28 7.67 3.24 40.95
CA GLY A 28 8.14 2.83 39.64
C GLY A 28 7.16 1.92 38.94
N HIS A 29 7.04 2.04 37.65
CA HIS A 29 6.32 1.11 36.81
C HIS A 29 7.20 0.66 35.65
N GLU A 30 7.34 -0.63 35.49
CA GLU A 30 7.98 -1.25 34.34
C GLU A 30 7.16 -2.43 33.83
N ALA A 31 7.13 -2.60 32.51
CA ALA A 31 6.43 -3.71 31.88
C ALA A 31 7.06 -4.06 30.54
N LEU A 32 6.85 -5.29 30.08
CA LEU A 32 7.18 -5.68 28.72
C LEU A 32 6.51 -4.76 27.71
N ASN A 33 7.25 -4.40 26.66
CA ASN A 33 6.77 -3.58 25.54
C ASN A 33 6.35 -2.17 25.91
N GLN A 34 6.89 -1.63 27.00
CA GLN A 34 6.64 -0.26 27.46
C GLN A 34 7.93 0.37 28.01
N PRO A 35 8.15 1.67 27.79
CA PRO A 35 9.17 2.40 28.53
C PRO A 35 8.83 2.40 30.02
N TYR A 36 9.80 2.09 30.88
CA TYR A 36 9.64 2.21 32.33
C TYR A 36 9.59 3.68 32.74
N ARG A 37 9.00 3.94 33.92
CA ARG A 37 8.93 5.24 34.54
C ARG A 37 9.06 5.12 36.06
N PHE A 38 9.94 5.90 36.62
CA PHE A 38 10.10 6.08 38.06
C PHE A 38 9.88 7.53 38.43
N ASP A 39 8.96 7.78 39.34
CA ASP A 39 8.71 9.09 39.93
C ASP A 39 9.31 9.07 41.34
N ILE A 40 10.29 9.96 41.56
CA ILE A 40 11.20 9.95 42.70
C ILE A 40 10.98 11.23 43.50
N GLU A 41 10.69 11.09 44.80
CA GLU A 41 10.63 12.19 45.75
C GLU A 41 11.99 12.33 46.41
N LEU A 42 12.55 13.52 46.38
CA LEU A 42 13.91 13.84 46.81
C LEU A 42 13.89 14.98 47.81
N VAL A 43 14.86 15.01 48.68
CA VAL A 43 15.14 16.18 49.53
C VAL A 43 16.62 16.60 49.37
N SER A 44 16.87 17.92 49.46
CA SER A 44 18.22 18.49 49.43
C SER A 44 18.29 19.71 50.35
N GLU A 45 19.47 19.96 50.92
CA GLU A 45 19.74 21.18 51.70
C GLU A 45 19.91 22.41 50.74
N ARG A 46 20.08 22.19 49.45
CA ARG A 46 20.21 23.23 48.44
C ARG A 46 18.83 23.64 47.92
N SER A 47 18.39 24.85 48.21
CA SER A 47 17.09 25.38 47.75
C SER A 47 17.11 26.02 46.35
N ARG A 48 18.28 26.26 45.75
CA ARG A 48 18.47 26.94 44.47
C ARG A 48 19.33 26.13 43.54
N LEU A 49 18.79 24.98 43.09
CA LEU A 49 19.42 24.16 42.07
C LEU A 49 19.03 24.65 40.68
N ASP A 50 19.96 24.62 39.73
CA ASP A 50 19.69 24.82 38.31
C ASP A 50 19.04 23.55 37.76
N LEU A 51 17.71 23.53 37.71
CA LEU A 51 16.94 22.36 37.32
C LEU A 51 17.10 22.05 35.83
N GLU A 52 17.28 23.06 34.98
CA GLU A 52 17.44 22.87 33.52
C GLU A 52 18.74 22.12 33.22
N SER A 53 19.79 22.36 33.97
CA SER A 53 21.09 21.67 33.84
C SER A 53 21.03 20.17 34.18
N LEU A 54 20.01 19.72 34.89
CA LEU A 54 19.80 18.33 35.27
C LEU A 54 18.93 17.55 34.25
N LEU A 55 18.19 18.25 33.39
CA LEU A 55 17.38 17.58 32.37
C LEU A 55 18.24 16.80 31.38
N HIS A 56 17.73 15.67 30.93
CA HIS A 56 18.35 14.77 29.97
C HIS A 56 19.62 14.08 30.42
N LYS A 57 20.10 14.34 31.66
CA LYS A 57 21.26 13.66 32.20
C LYS A 57 20.97 12.20 32.53
N PRO A 58 21.94 11.29 32.28
CA PRO A 58 21.87 9.93 32.78
C PRO A 58 21.82 9.94 34.30
N ALA A 59 21.00 9.05 34.88
CA ALA A 59 20.90 8.90 36.30
C ALA A 59 20.60 7.44 36.68
N TYR A 60 21.07 7.06 37.87
CA TYR A 60 20.89 5.71 38.44
C TYR A 60 20.19 5.77 39.79
N LEU A 61 19.02 5.13 39.87
CA LEU A 61 18.28 4.95 41.13
C LEU A 61 18.61 3.59 41.67
N ALA A 62 19.39 3.53 42.79
CA ALA A 62 19.69 2.29 43.49
C ALA A 62 18.60 1.96 44.52
N PHE A 63 18.16 0.68 44.51
CA PHE A 63 17.16 0.13 45.45
C PHE A 63 17.78 -0.52 46.66
N THR A 64 19.06 -0.82 46.62
CA THR A 64 19.80 -1.59 47.64
C THR A 64 21.18 -1.01 47.81
N PRO A 65 21.79 -1.20 49.03
CA PRO A 65 23.16 -0.74 49.28
C PRO A 65 24.24 -1.46 48.43
N ASP A 66 23.95 -2.64 47.87
CA ASP A 66 24.82 -3.36 46.94
C ASP A 66 24.71 -2.87 45.49
N GLY A 67 24.00 -1.77 45.29
CA GLY A 67 23.96 -1.03 44.03
C GLY A 67 23.03 -1.60 42.97
N ARG A 68 22.00 -2.37 43.34
CA ARG A 68 20.96 -2.79 42.39
C ARG A 68 19.94 -1.70 42.19
N GLY A 69 19.50 -1.48 40.98
CA GLY A 69 18.59 -0.41 40.69
C GLY A 69 18.27 -0.26 39.20
N VAL A 70 17.84 0.92 38.82
CA VAL A 70 17.44 1.25 37.46
C VAL A 70 18.21 2.45 36.94
N HIS A 71 18.81 2.32 35.76
CA HIS A 71 19.44 3.41 35.02
C HIS A 71 18.42 4.05 34.09
N GLY A 72 18.45 5.39 33.93
CA GLY A 72 17.59 6.10 33.00
C GLY A 72 18.08 7.51 32.70
N GLN A 73 17.20 8.33 32.18
CA GLN A 73 17.43 9.77 31.91
C GLN A 73 16.49 10.59 32.75
N VAL A 74 16.97 11.72 33.26
CA VAL A 74 16.12 12.72 33.94
C VAL A 74 15.20 13.36 32.90
N PHE A 75 13.94 12.92 32.90
CA PHE A 75 12.91 13.38 31.97
C PHE A 75 12.20 14.64 32.42
N GLY A 76 12.02 14.78 33.72
CA GLY A 76 11.40 15.92 34.34
C GLY A 76 11.91 16.10 35.76
N ILE A 77 12.00 17.34 36.19
CA ILE A 77 12.36 17.70 37.55
C ILE A 77 11.55 18.94 38.00
N ALA A 78 11.07 18.92 39.22
CA ALA A 78 10.33 20.03 39.80
C ALA A 78 10.81 20.28 41.23
N VAL A 79 10.76 21.54 41.66
CA VAL A 79 10.89 21.93 43.05
C VAL A 79 9.50 21.95 43.71
N GLY A 80 9.38 21.30 44.84
CA GLY A 80 8.19 21.28 45.69
C GLY A 80 8.27 22.31 46.81
N GLU A 81 7.97 21.90 48.03
CA GLU A 81 8.02 22.79 49.21
C GLU A 81 9.45 23.13 49.60
N ILE A 82 9.67 24.39 49.96
CA ILE A 82 10.94 24.90 50.49
C ILE A 82 10.78 25.07 51.97
N GLY A 83 11.35 24.13 52.75
CA GLY A 83 11.41 24.21 54.18
C GLY A 83 12.60 25.01 54.68
N ASN A 84 12.71 25.18 55.98
CA ASN A 84 13.81 25.95 56.61
C ASN A 84 15.21 25.32 56.40
N ARG A 85 15.28 23.99 56.26
CA ARG A 85 16.51 23.24 56.05
C ARG A 85 16.51 22.43 54.80
N LEU A 86 15.42 21.73 54.49
CA LEU A 86 15.30 20.86 53.35
C LEU A 86 14.31 21.41 52.34
N THR A 87 14.66 21.28 51.06
CA THR A 87 13.80 21.57 49.91
C THR A 87 13.40 20.23 49.28
N HIS A 88 12.11 20.11 48.99
CA HIS A 88 11.58 18.93 48.29
C HIS A 88 11.71 19.07 46.78
N TYR A 89 12.10 18.00 46.13
CA TYR A 89 12.17 17.92 44.68
C TYR A 89 11.44 16.67 44.20
N HIS A 90 10.91 16.71 43.00
CA HIS A 90 10.31 15.57 42.32
C HIS A 90 11.08 15.34 41.01
N LEU A 91 11.52 14.13 40.75
CA LEU A 91 12.25 13.76 39.56
C LEU A 91 11.57 12.58 38.89
N THR A 92 11.45 12.65 37.55
CA THR A 92 10.98 11.53 36.73
C THR A 92 12.15 10.94 35.96
N LEU A 93 12.37 9.65 36.13
CA LEU A 93 13.40 8.86 35.46
C LEU A 93 12.74 7.93 34.41
N VAL A 94 13.24 7.95 33.18
CA VAL A 94 12.72 7.14 32.06
C VAL A 94 13.86 6.60 31.19
N PRO A 95 13.65 5.56 30.35
CA PRO A 95 14.65 5.15 29.37
C PRO A 95 14.78 6.18 28.24
N ARG A 96 15.91 6.17 27.51
CA ARG A 96 16.09 6.97 26.29
C ARG A 96 14.94 6.76 25.29
N LEU A 97 14.40 5.54 25.18
CA LEU A 97 13.28 5.17 24.34
C LEU A 97 12.05 6.08 24.53
N ALA A 98 11.81 6.59 25.74
CA ALA A 98 10.65 7.42 26.06
C ALA A 98 10.62 8.74 25.28
N TYR A 99 11.78 9.29 24.89
CA TYR A 99 11.86 10.52 24.11
C TYR A 99 11.28 10.38 22.69
N LEU A 100 11.21 9.17 22.15
CA LEU A 100 10.63 8.89 20.85
C LEU A 100 9.13 9.22 20.80
N ALA A 101 8.46 9.33 21.96
CA ALA A 101 7.07 9.78 22.05
C ALA A 101 6.90 11.27 21.71
N LEU A 102 7.97 12.08 21.80
CA LEU A 102 7.94 13.54 21.60
C LEU A 102 8.21 13.96 20.14
N ARG A 103 8.59 13.03 19.28
CA ARG A 103 8.83 13.30 17.86
C ARG A 103 7.80 12.59 16.99
N HIS A 104 7.02 13.37 16.24
CA HIS A 104 6.10 12.88 15.20
C HIS A 104 6.74 13.01 13.83
N ASN A 105 6.52 12.03 12.96
CA ASN A 105 7.11 12.05 11.64
C ASN A 105 6.17 11.42 10.59
N GLN A 106 6.49 11.72 9.32
CA GLN A 106 5.83 11.12 8.15
C GLN A 106 6.94 10.78 7.16
N ARG A 107 7.17 9.49 6.94
CA ARG A 107 8.23 8.98 6.07
C ARG A 107 7.95 7.57 5.56
N ILE A 108 8.69 7.17 4.56
CA ILE A 108 8.50 5.91 3.84
C ILE A 108 9.79 5.09 3.95
N PHE A 109 9.63 3.82 4.32
CA PHE A 109 10.70 2.83 4.32
C PHE A 109 10.41 1.80 3.24
N GLN A 110 11.40 1.48 2.41
CA GLN A 110 11.26 0.52 1.32
C GLN A 110 12.34 -0.57 1.42
N HIS A 111 11.92 -1.83 1.15
CA HIS A 111 12.81 -2.98 1.11
C HIS A 111 13.63 -3.22 2.39
N LEU A 112 13.10 -2.80 3.54
CA LEU A 112 13.72 -2.97 4.85
C LEU A 112 12.89 -3.92 5.73
N SER A 113 13.58 -4.74 6.51
CA SER A 113 12.97 -5.54 7.56
C SER A 113 12.62 -4.67 8.77
N VAL A 114 11.66 -5.11 9.58
CA VAL A 114 11.25 -4.37 10.78
C VAL A 114 12.44 -4.09 11.74
N PRO A 115 13.35 -5.03 12.02
CA PRO A 115 14.54 -4.72 12.81
C PRO A 115 15.42 -3.61 12.20
N GLN A 116 15.57 -3.56 10.87
CA GLN A 116 16.33 -2.50 10.20
C GLN A 116 15.63 -1.14 10.33
N ILE A 117 14.29 -1.10 10.14
CA ILE A 117 13.51 0.13 10.32
C ILE A 117 13.62 0.64 11.76
N ILE A 118 13.45 -0.25 12.75
CA ILE A 118 13.60 0.12 14.16
C ILE A 118 15.00 0.64 14.44
N GLY A 119 16.05 -0.01 13.93
CA GLY A 119 17.43 0.42 14.09
C GLY A 119 17.64 1.85 13.57
N GLN A 120 17.18 2.16 12.35
CA GLN A 120 17.27 3.52 11.79
C GLN A 120 16.56 4.57 12.65
N VAL A 121 15.35 4.24 13.15
CA VAL A 121 14.60 5.16 14.01
C VAL A 121 15.32 5.40 15.35
N LEU A 122 15.92 4.36 15.94
CA LEU A 122 16.71 4.48 17.18
C LEU A 122 17.98 5.31 16.96
N GLU A 123 18.69 5.08 15.87
CA GLU A 123 19.90 5.83 15.51
C GLU A 123 19.62 7.31 15.28
N ASP A 124 18.49 7.65 14.67
CA ASP A 124 18.01 9.04 14.51
C ASP A 124 17.79 9.77 15.86
N HIS A 125 17.59 9.01 16.94
CA HIS A 125 17.51 9.53 18.32
C HIS A 125 18.82 9.40 19.10
N GLY A 126 19.92 9.02 18.45
CA GLY A 126 21.22 8.82 19.08
C GLY A 126 21.27 7.57 19.99
N ILE A 127 20.31 6.64 19.86
CA ILE A 127 20.36 5.31 20.49
C ILE A 127 21.13 4.41 19.53
N LEU A 128 22.43 4.27 19.76
CA LEU A 128 23.33 3.55 18.85
C LEU A 128 23.32 2.04 19.13
N ALA A 129 24.00 1.26 18.30
CA ALA A 129 24.00 -0.20 18.30
C ALA A 129 24.54 -0.85 19.61
N ASP A 130 25.24 -0.10 20.46
CA ASP A 130 25.67 -0.54 21.79
C ASP A 130 24.56 -0.45 22.85
N ALA A 131 23.55 0.41 22.64
CA ALA A 131 22.44 0.65 23.53
C ALA A 131 21.19 -0.20 23.23
N TYR A 132 21.17 -0.96 22.13
CA TYR A 132 20.08 -1.88 21.81
C TYR A 132 20.57 -3.20 21.21
N ARG A 133 19.74 -4.24 21.29
CA ARG A 133 20.06 -5.57 20.76
C ARG A 133 18.82 -6.30 20.27
N PHE A 134 18.92 -6.98 19.10
CA PHE A 134 17.91 -7.92 18.63
C PHE A 134 18.34 -9.36 18.92
N ARG A 135 17.49 -10.11 19.65
CA ARG A 135 17.59 -11.55 19.89
C ARG A 135 16.49 -12.25 19.14
N LEU A 136 16.71 -12.52 17.85
CA LEU A 136 15.73 -13.08 16.93
C LEU A 136 15.95 -14.58 16.74
N GLY A 137 14.89 -15.29 16.38
CA GLY A 137 14.97 -16.68 15.95
C GLY A 137 15.69 -16.86 14.60
N PRO A 138 15.87 -18.10 14.15
CA PRO A 138 16.63 -18.40 12.92
C PRO A 138 16.02 -17.84 11.64
N LYS A 139 14.75 -17.47 11.65
CA LYS A 139 14.05 -16.84 10.52
C LYS A 139 13.69 -15.40 10.86
N ALA A 140 14.58 -14.48 10.55
CA ALA A 140 14.31 -13.05 10.70
C ALA A 140 13.05 -12.62 9.89
N PRO A 141 12.34 -11.57 10.34
CA PRO A 141 11.25 -10.98 9.56
C PRO A 141 11.72 -10.58 8.16
N PRO A 142 10.96 -10.93 7.10
CA PRO A 142 11.34 -10.56 5.74
C PRO A 142 11.29 -9.03 5.55
N PRO A 143 12.06 -8.49 4.58
CA PRO A 143 11.93 -7.10 4.18
C PRO A 143 10.49 -6.79 3.73
N ARG A 144 10.00 -5.61 4.09
CA ARG A 144 8.74 -5.05 3.59
C ARG A 144 9.01 -4.26 2.33
N ASP A 145 8.23 -4.47 1.29
CA ASP A 145 8.35 -3.68 0.06
C ASP A 145 8.08 -2.19 0.33
N TYR A 146 7.14 -1.93 1.23
CA TYR A 146 6.71 -0.59 1.60
C TYR A 146 6.20 -0.56 3.04
N CYS A 147 6.64 0.42 3.81
CA CYS A 147 6.21 0.64 5.19
C CYS A 147 6.19 2.14 5.48
N THR A 148 5.03 2.66 5.80
CA THR A 148 4.83 4.10 6.02
C THR A 148 4.67 4.39 7.51
N GLN A 149 5.45 5.33 8.01
CA GLN A 149 5.15 6.06 9.22
C GLN A 149 4.27 7.26 8.82
N TYR A 150 3.06 7.35 9.36
CA TYR A 150 2.12 8.39 8.97
C TYR A 150 1.44 8.99 10.19
N ASP A 151 1.71 10.28 10.47
CA ASP A 151 1.09 11.06 11.57
C ASP A 151 1.10 10.32 12.92
N GLU A 152 2.21 9.68 13.24
CA GLU A 152 2.41 8.96 14.50
C GLU A 152 3.77 9.31 15.11
N SER A 153 3.89 9.19 16.44
CA SER A 153 5.17 9.38 17.10
C SER A 153 6.12 8.23 16.76
N ASP A 154 7.43 8.49 16.85
CA ASP A 154 8.44 7.46 16.60
C ASP A 154 8.30 6.27 17.58
N LEU A 155 7.89 6.52 18.83
CA LEU A 155 7.60 5.45 19.80
C LEU A 155 6.39 4.62 19.40
N HIS A 156 5.30 5.26 18.98
CA HIS A 156 4.11 4.57 18.47
C HIS A 156 4.47 3.69 17.26
N PHE A 157 5.23 4.25 16.33
CA PHE A 157 5.66 3.54 15.13
C PHE A 157 6.48 2.28 15.44
N ILE A 158 7.53 2.39 16.29
CA ILE A 158 8.34 1.24 16.71
C ILE A 158 7.48 0.21 17.43
N SER A 159 6.66 0.65 18.38
CA SER A 159 5.80 -0.25 19.18
C SER A 159 4.84 -1.01 18.29
N ARG A 160 4.19 -0.31 17.35
CA ARG A 160 3.29 -0.92 16.35
C ARG A 160 4.01 -1.97 15.50
N LEU A 161 5.21 -1.67 15.02
CA LEU A 161 6.01 -2.61 14.22
C LEU A 161 6.39 -3.86 15.02
N CYS A 162 6.76 -3.69 16.29
CA CYS A 162 7.02 -4.80 17.19
C CYS A 162 5.76 -5.67 17.38
N GLU A 163 4.60 -5.04 17.59
CA GLU A 163 3.32 -5.72 17.76
C GLU A 163 2.90 -6.50 16.52
N GLU A 164 3.08 -5.92 15.32
CA GLU A 164 2.79 -6.55 14.04
C GLU A 164 3.67 -7.79 13.78
N GLU A 165 4.97 -7.72 14.15
CA GLU A 165 5.92 -8.82 13.96
C GLU A 165 5.96 -9.81 15.14
N GLY A 166 5.23 -9.51 16.24
CA GLY A 166 5.25 -10.33 17.46
C GLY A 166 6.57 -10.26 18.22
N LEU A 167 7.32 -9.17 18.06
CA LEU A 167 8.54 -8.88 18.80
C LEU A 167 8.20 -8.23 20.12
N HIS A 168 8.72 -8.75 21.21
CA HIS A 168 8.66 -8.08 22.51
C HIS A 168 9.93 -7.28 22.76
N PHE A 169 9.87 -6.31 23.67
CA PHE A 169 11.08 -5.67 24.17
C PHE A 169 11.06 -5.49 25.70
N HIS A 170 12.25 -5.43 26.28
CA HIS A 170 12.49 -5.21 27.70
C HIS A 170 13.83 -4.47 27.88
N PHE A 171 14.16 -4.14 29.14
CA PHE A 171 15.38 -3.44 29.49
C PHE A 171 16.26 -4.29 30.41
N GLU A 172 17.57 -4.23 30.20
CA GLU A 172 18.59 -4.74 31.10
C GLU A 172 19.36 -3.54 31.67
N HIS A 173 19.50 -3.45 33.01
CA HIS A 173 20.10 -2.28 33.64
C HIS A 173 21.50 -2.59 34.19
N GLN A 174 22.39 -1.58 34.04
CA GLN A 174 23.70 -1.49 34.69
C GLN A 174 23.76 -0.15 35.43
N SER A 175 24.77 0.08 36.24
CA SER A 175 24.89 1.33 37.02
C SER A 175 25.08 2.57 36.15
N ASP A 176 25.67 2.42 34.96
CA ASP A 176 26.06 3.49 34.03
C ASP A 176 25.27 3.47 32.72
N SER A 177 24.45 2.44 32.50
CA SER A 177 23.76 2.27 31.22
C SER A 177 22.49 1.41 31.34
N HIS A 178 21.68 1.42 30.32
CA HIS A 178 20.62 0.45 30.12
C HIS A 178 20.60 -0.02 28.67
N LEU A 179 20.37 -1.32 28.48
CA LEU A 179 20.29 -1.98 27.19
C LEU A 179 18.83 -2.28 26.85
N LEU A 180 18.37 -1.80 25.68
CA LEU A 180 17.07 -2.15 25.11
C LEU A 180 17.18 -3.46 24.32
N VAL A 181 16.47 -4.50 24.73
CA VAL A 181 16.52 -5.83 24.10
C VAL A 181 15.19 -6.11 23.41
N PHE A 182 15.25 -6.36 22.11
CA PHE A 182 14.12 -6.88 21.32
C PHE A 182 14.26 -8.38 21.16
N GLY A 183 13.18 -9.13 21.41
CA GLY A 183 13.18 -10.58 21.32
C GLY A 183 11.97 -11.13 20.60
N GLU A 184 12.10 -12.35 20.08
CA GLU A 184 11.01 -13.06 19.40
C GLU A 184 10.41 -14.17 20.24
N ASP A 185 11.18 -14.76 21.13
CA ASP A 185 10.77 -15.91 21.94
C ASP A 185 11.36 -15.88 23.37
N ALA A 186 11.03 -16.87 24.17
CA ALA A 186 11.42 -16.95 25.58
C ALA A 186 12.96 -17.02 25.81
N SER A 187 13.75 -17.39 24.80
CA SER A 187 15.22 -17.44 24.91
C SER A 187 15.86 -16.06 25.03
N ALA A 188 15.12 -15.00 24.68
CA ALA A 188 15.58 -13.62 24.81
C ALA A 188 15.56 -13.12 26.26
N PHE A 189 14.85 -13.79 27.17
CA PHE A 189 14.73 -13.36 28.56
C PHE A 189 15.83 -13.93 29.43
N PRO A 190 16.61 -13.09 30.13
CA PRO A 190 17.61 -13.56 31.08
C PRO A 190 16.95 -14.13 32.35
N LYS A 191 17.65 -15.05 33.04
CA LYS A 191 17.24 -15.56 34.34
C LYS A 191 17.75 -14.63 35.43
N LEU A 192 16.97 -14.46 36.51
CA LEU A 192 17.45 -13.86 37.76
C LEU A 192 18.56 -14.70 38.32
N GLY A 193 19.59 -14.07 38.88
CA GLY A 193 20.84 -14.73 39.27
C GLY A 193 20.71 -15.82 40.32
N ARG A 194 19.65 -15.84 41.17
CA ARG A 194 19.34 -16.90 42.14
C ARG A 194 17.84 -17.10 42.28
N PRO A 195 17.36 -18.29 42.69
CA PRO A 195 15.95 -18.52 43.01
C PRO A 195 15.46 -17.59 44.11
N VAL A 196 14.14 -17.37 44.15
CA VAL A 196 13.45 -16.61 45.19
C VAL A 196 12.44 -17.52 45.89
N ALA A 197 12.54 -17.60 47.21
CA ALA A 197 11.66 -18.43 48.02
C ALA A 197 10.26 -17.80 48.17
N TYR A 198 9.24 -18.64 48.25
CA TYR A 198 7.91 -18.23 48.65
C TYR A 198 7.78 -18.35 50.18
N LEU A 199 7.39 -17.26 50.84
CA LEU A 199 7.03 -17.25 52.22
C LEU A 199 5.74 -16.45 52.44
N ALA A 200 4.63 -17.16 52.72
CA ALA A 200 3.35 -16.52 52.95
C ALA A 200 3.42 -15.49 54.09
N ASN A 201 2.69 -14.38 53.96
CA ASN A 201 2.66 -13.31 54.97
C ASN A 201 1.92 -13.77 56.25
N THR A 202 2.59 -14.59 57.06
CA THR A 202 2.06 -15.19 58.30
C THR A 202 2.56 -14.48 59.54
N GLY A 203 3.17 -13.28 59.38
CA GLY A 203 3.78 -12.54 60.51
C GLY A 203 5.22 -12.96 60.84
N GLN A 204 5.80 -13.89 60.09
CA GLN A 204 7.23 -14.23 60.17
C GLN A 204 8.06 -13.24 59.38
N VAL A 205 9.19 -12.81 59.96
CA VAL A 205 10.17 -11.97 59.27
C VAL A 205 11.14 -12.90 58.54
N ALA A 206 11.24 -12.76 57.22
CA ALA A 206 12.24 -13.47 56.42
C ALA A 206 13.61 -12.79 56.58
N ASP A 207 14.69 -13.58 56.64
CA ASP A 207 16.06 -13.06 56.67
C ASP A 207 16.52 -12.52 55.30
N GLU A 208 15.91 -12.99 54.19
CA GLU A 208 16.13 -12.56 52.82
C GLU A 208 14.81 -12.12 52.15
N PRO A 209 14.85 -11.28 51.11
CA PRO A 209 13.68 -10.91 50.33
C PRO A 209 12.97 -12.11 49.67
N VAL A 210 11.64 -12.14 49.72
CA VAL A 210 10.80 -13.29 49.33
C VAL A 210 9.58 -12.89 48.51
N ILE A 211 8.96 -13.87 47.87
CA ILE A 211 7.61 -13.73 47.33
C ILE A 211 6.61 -13.96 48.47
N LYS A 212 5.84 -12.93 48.81
CA LYS A 212 4.88 -12.95 49.95
C LYS A 212 3.51 -13.47 49.55
N ARG A 213 3.13 -13.23 48.31
CA ARG A 213 1.87 -13.67 47.72
C ARG A 213 2.07 -13.96 46.25
N ILE A 214 1.48 -15.04 45.77
CA ILE A 214 1.29 -15.31 44.34
C ILE A 214 -0.05 -16.01 44.14
N GLY A 215 -0.80 -15.56 43.16
CA GLY A 215 -2.07 -16.16 42.77
C GLY A 215 -2.16 -16.25 41.25
N GLN A 216 -2.78 -17.27 40.73
CA GLN A 216 -2.93 -17.46 39.28
C GLN A 216 -4.41 -17.45 38.91
N ARG A 217 -4.75 -16.73 37.85
CA ARG A 217 -6.05 -16.79 37.19
C ARG A 217 -5.92 -17.47 35.84
N ILE A 218 -6.99 -18.13 35.41
CA ILE A 218 -7.13 -18.76 34.10
C ILE A 218 -8.43 -18.24 33.47
N GLU A 219 -8.35 -17.71 32.26
CA GLU A 219 -9.47 -17.13 31.59
C GLU A 219 -9.62 -17.67 30.15
N ALA A 220 -10.86 -17.72 29.65
CA ALA A 220 -11.11 -18.10 28.26
C ALA A 220 -10.49 -17.10 27.29
N ARG A 221 -9.91 -17.60 26.21
CA ARG A 221 -9.27 -16.80 25.16
C ARG A 221 -9.62 -17.35 23.79
N THR A 222 -9.43 -16.54 22.75
CA THR A 222 -9.54 -16.94 21.34
C THR A 222 -8.73 -18.21 21.08
N LEU A 223 -9.39 -19.18 20.42
CA LEU A 223 -8.80 -20.49 20.18
C LEU A 223 -8.22 -20.60 18.77
N ARG A 224 -8.92 -20.07 17.79
CA ARG A 224 -8.53 -20.16 16.38
C ARG A 224 -8.36 -18.77 15.78
N VAL A 225 -7.29 -18.59 15.00
CA VAL A 225 -7.10 -17.38 14.20
C VAL A 225 -7.07 -17.78 12.74
N THR A 226 -7.87 -17.09 11.94
CA THR A 226 -7.89 -17.23 10.48
C THR A 226 -7.60 -15.88 9.85
N ARG A 227 -6.59 -15.83 8.98
CA ARG A 227 -6.23 -14.64 8.23
C ARG A 227 -6.37 -14.89 6.75
N ARG A 228 -6.93 -13.91 6.04
CA ARG A 228 -7.10 -13.97 4.61
C ARG A 228 -6.57 -12.71 3.96
N ASP A 229 -6.02 -12.85 2.74
CA ASP A 229 -5.52 -11.73 1.96
C ASP A 229 -5.83 -11.89 0.47
N TYR A 230 -5.50 -10.88 -0.31
CA TYR A 230 -5.61 -10.84 -1.76
C TYR A 230 -4.29 -10.44 -2.40
N HIS A 231 -3.80 -11.26 -3.33
CA HIS A 231 -2.59 -10.99 -4.09
C HIS A 231 -2.95 -10.67 -5.55
N PHE A 232 -2.74 -9.43 -5.99
CA PHE A 232 -3.20 -8.99 -7.30
C PHE A 232 -2.46 -9.66 -8.48
N GLU A 233 -1.21 -10.12 -8.30
CA GLU A 233 -0.47 -10.85 -9.34
C GLU A 233 -0.93 -12.31 -9.46
N GLN A 234 -1.58 -12.83 -8.44
CA GLN A 234 -2.15 -14.18 -8.39
C GLN A 234 -3.60 -14.15 -7.89
N PRO A 235 -4.51 -13.48 -8.61
CA PRO A 235 -5.86 -13.19 -8.11
C PRO A 235 -6.73 -14.41 -7.87
N SER A 236 -6.42 -15.54 -8.51
CA SER A 236 -7.11 -16.82 -8.33
C SER A 236 -6.58 -17.64 -7.16
N LEU A 237 -5.45 -17.25 -6.56
CA LEU A 237 -4.88 -17.94 -5.41
C LEU A 237 -5.60 -17.51 -4.14
N LEU A 238 -6.23 -18.45 -3.44
CA LEU A 238 -6.77 -18.17 -2.12
C LEU A 238 -5.63 -18.02 -1.11
N MET A 239 -5.41 -16.78 -0.67
CA MET A 239 -4.45 -16.42 0.36
C MET A 239 -5.16 -16.52 1.72
N GLU A 240 -5.23 -17.71 2.29
CA GLU A 240 -5.81 -17.98 3.60
C GLU A 240 -4.85 -18.81 4.44
N ALA A 241 -4.69 -18.43 5.70
CA ALA A 241 -3.89 -19.14 6.69
C ALA A 241 -4.63 -19.17 8.02
N ALA A 242 -4.68 -20.32 8.66
CA ALA A 242 -5.31 -20.51 9.96
C ALA A 242 -4.36 -21.22 10.92
N HIS A 243 -4.50 -20.90 12.20
CA HIS A 243 -3.80 -21.60 13.28
C HIS A 243 -4.73 -21.88 14.46
N ARG A 244 -4.60 -23.10 15.01
CA ARG A 244 -5.28 -23.56 16.22
C ARG A 244 -4.25 -24.32 17.07
N PRO A 245 -4.19 -24.11 18.39
CA PRO A 245 -3.32 -24.92 19.25
C PRO A 245 -3.78 -26.38 19.24
N GLN A 246 -2.88 -27.29 19.58
CA GLN A 246 -3.16 -28.75 19.58
C GLN A 246 -3.82 -29.22 20.88
N ASP A 247 -4.27 -28.31 21.74
CA ASP A 247 -4.89 -28.67 23.02
C ASP A 247 -6.25 -29.35 22.79
N ASP A 248 -6.42 -30.55 23.32
CA ASP A 248 -7.66 -31.36 23.25
C ASP A 248 -8.76 -30.92 24.23
N LEU A 249 -8.60 -29.78 24.91
CA LEU A 249 -9.61 -29.29 25.84
C LEU A 249 -10.91 -28.91 25.09
N PRO A 250 -12.07 -29.40 25.58
CA PRO A 250 -13.35 -29.00 25.02
C PRO A 250 -13.59 -27.50 25.27
N GLN A 251 -13.43 -26.69 24.25
CA GLN A 251 -13.66 -25.24 24.29
C GLN A 251 -14.64 -24.83 23.18
N PRO A 252 -15.42 -23.75 23.37
CA PRO A 252 -16.20 -23.16 22.30
C PRO A 252 -15.31 -22.82 21.09
N ASP A 253 -15.87 -22.84 19.88
CA ASP A 253 -15.17 -22.41 18.67
C ASP A 253 -15.06 -20.88 18.65
N LEU A 254 -14.07 -20.33 19.33
CA LEU A 254 -13.77 -18.91 19.42
C LEU A 254 -12.78 -18.55 18.32
N GLU A 255 -13.28 -18.07 17.20
CA GLU A 255 -12.47 -17.68 16.06
C GLU A 255 -12.26 -16.16 15.99
N ASP A 256 -11.02 -15.74 15.74
CA ASP A 256 -10.64 -14.41 15.27
C ASP A 256 -10.36 -14.50 13.76
N TYR A 257 -11.22 -13.84 12.95
CA TYR A 257 -11.07 -13.77 11.49
C TYR A 257 -10.68 -12.36 11.07
N ASP A 258 -9.56 -12.24 10.36
CA ASP A 258 -8.97 -10.97 9.94
C ASP A 258 -8.78 -10.91 8.41
N TYR A 259 -9.23 -9.79 7.82
CA TYR A 259 -9.02 -9.42 6.43
C TYR A 259 -8.90 -7.90 6.31
N PRO A 260 -7.87 -7.39 5.61
CA PRO A 260 -6.74 -8.06 4.98
C PRO A 260 -5.70 -8.53 5.99
N GLY A 261 -5.20 -9.76 5.80
CA GLY A 261 -4.25 -10.41 6.70
C GLY A 261 -2.79 -9.93 6.57
N ARG A 262 -2.50 -9.08 5.58
CA ARG A 262 -1.20 -8.43 5.31
C ARG A 262 -0.05 -9.40 5.09
N PHE A 263 -0.24 -10.36 4.20
CA PHE A 263 0.80 -11.28 3.78
C PHE A 263 0.74 -11.58 2.28
N THR A 264 1.91 -11.77 1.66
CA THR A 264 2.07 -12.03 0.24
C THR A 264 2.36 -13.49 -0.07
N ASP A 265 2.70 -14.29 0.95
CA ASP A 265 2.93 -15.72 0.84
C ASP A 265 2.29 -16.50 1.99
N ARG A 266 2.04 -17.80 1.78
CA ARG A 266 1.34 -18.65 2.76
C ARG A 266 2.15 -18.92 4.03
N ASP A 267 3.47 -18.99 3.94
CA ASP A 267 4.30 -19.25 5.12
C ASP A 267 4.31 -18.05 6.06
N ARG A 268 4.36 -16.85 5.48
CA ARG A 268 4.15 -15.60 6.22
C ARG A 268 2.75 -15.59 6.87
N GLY A 269 1.71 -15.93 6.10
CA GLY A 269 0.35 -16.03 6.62
C GLY A 269 0.22 -16.99 7.79
N ARG A 270 0.80 -18.18 7.73
CA ARG A 270 0.82 -19.17 8.82
C ARG A 270 1.56 -18.64 10.06
N ARG A 271 2.71 -17.97 9.87
CA ARG A 271 3.47 -17.35 10.96
C ARG A 271 2.62 -16.29 11.67
N LEU A 272 1.99 -15.38 10.91
CA LEU A 272 1.14 -14.31 11.46
C LEU A 272 -0.10 -14.86 12.17
N ALA A 273 -0.75 -15.90 11.63
CA ALA A 273 -1.89 -16.55 12.26
C ALA A 273 -1.48 -17.22 13.60
N ARG A 274 -0.31 -17.88 13.64
CA ARG A 274 0.24 -18.46 14.86
C ARG A 274 0.57 -17.39 15.90
N GLN A 275 1.30 -16.34 15.53
CA GLN A 275 1.65 -15.25 16.43
C GLN A 275 0.41 -14.52 16.98
N ALA A 276 -0.63 -14.35 16.19
CA ALA A 276 -1.88 -13.77 16.65
C ALA A 276 -2.60 -14.68 17.66
N GLN A 277 -2.61 -15.99 17.44
CA GLN A 277 -3.17 -16.95 18.39
C GLN A 277 -2.36 -16.98 19.69
N GLU A 278 -1.03 -17.00 19.63
CA GLU A 278 -0.14 -16.89 20.79
C GLU A 278 -0.41 -15.60 21.57
N ARG A 279 -0.63 -14.48 20.88
CA ARG A 279 -0.99 -13.18 21.46
C ARG A 279 -2.32 -13.24 22.23
N HIS A 280 -3.35 -13.83 21.66
CA HIS A 280 -4.63 -14.00 22.35
C HIS A 280 -4.52 -14.85 23.61
N ARG A 281 -3.53 -15.73 23.69
CA ARG A 281 -3.33 -16.65 24.81
C ARG A 281 -2.18 -16.28 25.75
N ARG A 282 -1.50 -15.15 25.54
CA ARG A 282 -0.33 -14.74 26.34
C ARG A 282 -0.65 -14.59 27.85
N ASP A 283 -1.88 -14.19 28.17
CA ASP A 283 -2.36 -13.98 29.53
C ASP A 283 -3.44 -15.00 29.95
N TYR A 284 -3.53 -16.13 29.22
CA TYR A 284 -4.43 -17.23 29.54
C TYR A 284 -4.21 -17.75 30.95
N ARG A 285 -2.93 -17.78 31.38
CA ARG A 285 -2.49 -18.12 32.74
C ARG A 285 -1.70 -16.93 33.27
N LEU A 286 -2.36 -16.01 33.96
CA LEU A 286 -1.71 -14.83 34.51
C LEU A 286 -1.61 -14.97 36.02
N ALA A 287 -0.42 -14.76 36.57
CA ALA A 287 -0.17 -14.70 38.01
C ALA A 287 0.03 -13.24 38.45
N ASP A 288 -0.55 -12.90 39.61
CA ASP A 288 -0.35 -11.64 40.30
C ASP A 288 0.30 -11.96 41.66
N GLY A 289 1.32 -11.17 42.06
CA GLY A 289 2.05 -11.41 43.30
C GLY A 289 2.53 -10.14 43.98
N ASP A 290 2.86 -10.27 45.26
CA ASP A 290 3.50 -9.24 46.09
C ASP A 290 4.84 -9.77 46.61
N SER A 291 5.85 -8.89 46.62
CA SER A 291 7.21 -9.26 47.04
C SER A 291 7.94 -8.05 47.62
N ASP A 292 9.01 -8.31 48.34
CA ASP A 292 10.03 -7.33 48.74
C ASP A 292 11.39 -7.60 48.08
N GLU A 293 11.44 -8.47 47.05
CA GLU A 293 12.65 -8.79 46.32
C GLU A 293 12.98 -7.70 45.28
N PRO A 294 14.04 -6.88 45.51
CA PRO A 294 14.38 -5.76 44.64
C PRO A 294 15.06 -6.19 43.31
N ARG A 295 15.40 -7.49 43.17
CA ARG A 295 15.96 -8.03 41.92
C ARG A 295 14.92 -8.31 40.85
N LEU A 296 13.62 -8.28 41.18
CA LEU A 296 12.60 -8.50 40.18
C LEU A 296 12.64 -7.36 39.13
N VAL A 297 12.71 -7.76 37.89
CA VAL A 297 12.75 -6.84 36.71
C VAL A 297 11.84 -7.40 35.65
N SER A 298 11.10 -6.54 34.97
CA SER A 298 10.26 -6.99 33.85
C SER A 298 11.12 -7.57 32.72
N GLY A 299 10.63 -8.62 32.06
CA GLY A 299 11.38 -9.31 31.00
C GLY A 299 12.49 -10.24 31.56
N HIS A 300 12.44 -10.62 32.85
CA HIS A 300 13.34 -11.60 33.41
C HIS A 300 12.59 -12.83 33.95
N LEU A 301 13.26 -13.97 33.93
CA LEU A 301 12.73 -15.23 34.43
C LEU A 301 13.03 -15.37 35.93
N LEU A 302 11.99 -15.37 36.74
CA LEU A 302 12.01 -15.69 38.15
C LEU A 302 11.97 -17.21 38.34
N SER A 303 12.94 -17.79 39.07
CA SER A 303 12.85 -19.16 39.56
C SER A 303 12.22 -19.14 40.96
N LEU A 304 10.97 -19.60 41.07
CA LEU A 304 10.23 -19.67 42.32
C LEU A 304 10.51 -20.98 43.02
N THR A 305 10.72 -20.94 44.35
CA THR A 305 10.94 -22.13 45.20
C THR A 305 10.05 -22.07 46.45
N ASP A 306 9.96 -23.19 47.15
CA ASP A 306 9.29 -23.33 48.45
C ASP A 306 7.80 -23.02 48.48
N HIS A 307 7.17 -23.00 47.31
CA HIS A 307 5.72 -22.84 47.24
C HIS A 307 4.99 -24.15 47.54
N PRO A 308 3.90 -24.13 48.37
CA PRO A 308 3.14 -25.32 48.74
C PRO A 308 2.56 -26.13 47.57
N LYS A 309 2.32 -25.47 46.42
CA LYS A 309 1.86 -26.08 45.17
C LYS A 309 3.09 -26.42 44.32
N PRO A 310 3.50 -27.72 44.22
CA PRO A 310 4.77 -28.11 43.63
C PRO A 310 4.95 -27.64 42.17
N GLU A 311 3.87 -27.63 41.38
CA GLU A 311 3.90 -27.21 39.98
C GLU A 311 4.15 -25.70 39.78
N TRP A 312 4.15 -24.92 40.88
CA TRP A 312 4.48 -23.49 40.80
C TRP A 312 5.96 -23.21 41.11
N ASN A 313 6.68 -24.23 41.67
CA ASN A 313 8.12 -24.17 41.86
C ASN A 313 8.86 -24.35 40.52
N ASP A 314 8.74 -23.36 39.64
CA ASP A 314 9.25 -23.34 38.25
C ASP A 314 9.66 -21.93 37.87
N LEU A 315 9.97 -21.74 36.59
CA LEU A 315 10.30 -20.45 36.01
C LEU A 315 9.03 -19.64 35.67
N TRP A 316 9.02 -18.39 36.05
CA TRP A 316 7.97 -17.45 35.79
C TRP A 316 8.55 -16.21 35.07
N LEU A 317 8.00 -15.84 33.94
CA LEU A 317 8.37 -14.60 33.25
C LEU A 317 7.65 -13.42 33.91
N ILE A 318 8.40 -12.48 34.46
CA ILE A 318 7.85 -11.23 34.98
C ILE A 318 7.43 -10.33 33.79
N THR A 319 6.15 -10.02 33.69
CA THR A 319 5.60 -9.21 32.62
C THR A 319 5.40 -7.75 32.97
N ALA A 320 5.16 -7.46 34.24
CA ALA A 320 5.01 -6.09 34.74
C ALA A 320 5.37 -6.04 36.22
N LEU A 321 5.87 -4.89 36.66
CA LEU A 321 6.19 -4.57 38.07
C LEU A 321 5.73 -3.16 38.42
N HIS A 322 5.23 -3.03 39.62
CA HIS A 322 5.02 -1.77 40.29
C HIS A 322 5.88 -1.73 41.55
N HIS A 323 6.87 -0.86 41.56
CA HIS A 323 7.83 -0.69 42.66
C HIS A 323 7.36 0.45 43.58
N GLU A 324 7.60 0.30 44.86
CA GLU A 324 7.39 1.32 45.88
C GLU A 324 8.51 1.28 46.89
N GLY A 325 9.18 2.41 47.08
CA GLY A 325 10.22 2.58 48.12
C GLY A 325 9.92 3.80 48.98
N LYS A 326 10.12 3.68 50.29
CA LYS A 326 9.99 4.79 51.27
C LYS A 326 11.16 4.78 52.25
N GLN A 327 11.79 5.95 52.44
CA GLN A 327 12.94 6.16 53.29
C GLN A 327 12.79 7.41 54.14
N PRO A 328 11.85 7.43 55.11
CA PRO A 328 11.54 8.64 55.88
C PRO A 328 12.71 9.09 56.75
N GLN A 329 13.72 8.27 56.99
CA GLN A 329 14.90 8.57 57.82
C GLN A 329 15.72 9.75 57.28
N VAL A 330 15.57 10.10 55.99
CA VAL A 330 16.24 11.28 55.40
C VAL A 330 15.63 12.61 55.85
N LEU A 331 14.45 12.59 56.48
CA LEU A 331 13.84 13.69 57.16
C LEU A 331 14.25 13.66 58.62
N GLU A 332 15.32 14.32 59.05
CA GLU A 332 15.78 14.38 60.44
C GLU A 332 14.78 15.06 61.40
N GLU A 333 13.78 15.70 60.91
CA GLU A 333 12.69 16.34 61.65
C GLU A 333 11.37 16.02 60.99
N PHE A 334 10.57 15.10 61.48
CA PHE A 334 9.17 15.28 61.56
C PHE A 334 8.14 14.26 61.49
N ALA A 335 7.23 14.43 62.16
CA ALA A 335 5.89 13.85 62.23
C ALA A 335 4.97 14.35 61.06
N SER A 336 4.23 13.42 60.49
CA SER A 336 3.11 13.55 59.49
C SER A 336 3.45 13.80 58.03
N ILE A 337 3.72 12.68 57.31
CA ILE A 337 3.89 12.62 55.85
C ILE A 337 2.54 12.69 55.09
N ASP A 338 1.40 12.46 55.75
CA ASP A 338 0.10 12.27 55.08
C ASP A 338 -0.52 13.53 54.43
N GLY A 339 -0.05 14.72 54.77
CA GLY A 339 -0.60 15.97 54.21
C GLY A 339 0.06 16.48 52.93
N LEU A 340 1.33 16.12 52.72
CA LEU A 340 2.20 16.71 51.70
C LEU A 340 2.12 16.09 50.30
N VAL A 341 1.75 14.81 50.22
CA VAL A 341 1.83 14.00 48.98
C VAL A 341 0.70 14.33 47.95
N LYS A 342 -0.39 14.94 48.39
CA LYS A 342 -1.59 15.11 47.54
C LYS A 342 -1.56 16.27 46.53
N GLY A 343 -0.74 17.31 46.78
CA GLY A 343 -0.79 18.55 45.97
C GLY A 343 0.05 18.51 44.67
N ALA A 344 1.24 17.91 44.69
CA ALA A 344 2.18 17.96 43.56
C ALA A 344 1.99 16.83 42.55
N LYS A 345 1.41 15.68 42.96
CA LYS A 345 1.14 14.53 42.07
C LYS A 345 0.19 14.88 40.92
N GLY A 346 -0.76 15.79 41.11
CA GLY A 346 -1.77 16.11 40.08
C GLY A 346 -1.23 16.86 38.86
N ALA A 347 -0.27 17.75 39.05
CA ALA A 347 0.22 18.61 37.97
C ALA A 347 1.25 17.95 37.07
N LEU A 348 2.17 17.13 37.62
CA LEU A 348 3.18 16.41 36.83
C LEU A 348 2.62 15.17 36.12
N LEU A 349 1.71 14.44 36.79
CA LEU A 349 1.02 13.29 36.16
C LEU A 349 0.20 13.71 34.93
N GLY A 350 -0.51 14.84 34.99
CA GLY A 350 -1.33 15.32 33.88
C GLY A 350 -0.53 15.72 32.64
N ALA A 351 0.62 16.35 32.82
CA ALA A 351 1.47 16.78 31.69
C ALA A 351 2.20 15.59 31.02
N ALA A 352 2.69 14.65 31.83
CA ALA A 352 3.41 13.47 31.29
C ALA A 352 2.48 12.43 30.67
N GLN A 353 1.26 12.29 31.18
CA GLN A 353 0.23 11.41 30.63
C GLN A 353 -0.20 11.87 29.23
N LYS A 354 -0.24 13.17 29.01
CA LYS A 354 -0.57 13.77 27.70
C LYS A 354 0.58 13.66 26.69
N ALA A 355 1.83 13.67 27.17
CA ALA A 355 3.02 13.60 26.32
C ALA A 355 3.41 12.16 25.91
N LEU A 356 3.20 11.17 26.78
CA LEU A 356 3.64 9.79 26.53
C LEU A 356 2.57 8.90 25.89
N GLY A 357 1.31 9.38 25.77
CA GLY A 357 0.24 8.63 25.12
C GLY A 357 -0.05 7.24 25.74
N VAL A 358 0.52 6.96 26.92
CA VAL A 358 0.35 5.68 27.61
C VAL A 358 -0.88 5.78 28.50
N PRO A 359 -1.99 5.05 28.18
CA PRO A 359 -3.05 4.88 29.14
C PRO A 359 -2.44 4.14 30.34
N LEU A 360 -2.41 4.75 31.51
CA LEU A 360 -2.27 3.95 32.72
C LEU A 360 -3.39 2.89 32.66
N PRO A 361 -3.08 1.59 32.85
CA PRO A 361 -4.13 0.62 33.03
C PRO A 361 -5.02 1.17 34.15
N SER A 362 -6.31 1.32 33.83
CA SER A 362 -7.32 1.54 34.85
C SER A 362 -7.33 0.28 35.73
N THR A 363 -6.41 0.22 36.64
CA THR A 363 -6.56 -0.65 37.80
C THR A 363 -7.80 -0.13 38.48
N SER A 364 -8.90 -0.83 38.33
CA SER A 364 -9.95 -0.84 39.33
C SER A 364 -9.23 -1.23 40.63
N GLU A 365 -8.82 -0.21 41.36
CA GLU A 365 -8.29 -0.40 42.71
C GLU A 365 -9.36 -1.15 43.50
N PRO A 366 -9.06 -2.35 44.05
CA PRO A 366 -9.67 -2.70 45.29
C PRO A 366 -9.06 -1.72 46.29
N ALA A 367 -9.90 -0.81 46.79
CA ALA A 367 -9.56 0.01 47.95
C ALA A 367 -9.17 -0.87 49.12
N SER A 368 -7.89 -1.23 49.22
CA SER A 368 -7.29 -1.84 50.40
C SER A 368 -6.30 -0.82 50.96
N SER A 369 -6.68 -0.25 52.06
CA SER A 369 -5.91 0.50 53.07
C SER A 369 -4.39 0.50 52.87
N ASP A 370 -3.89 1.48 52.11
CA ASP A 370 -2.46 1.73 51.86
C ASP A 370 -1.76 2.42 53.05
N SER A 371 -2.41 2.41 54.23
CA SER A 371 -1.95 3.09 55.42
C SER A 371 -0.79 2.39 56.16
N ASP A 372 -0.43 1.17 55.81
CA ASP A 372 0.52 0.36 56.61
C ASP A 372 1.96 0.33 56.07
N PHE A 373 2.25 0.75 54.82
CA PHE A 373 3.62 0.77 54.28
C PHE A 373 4.34 2.07 54.66
N LYS A 374 5.13 1.99 55.73
CA LYS A 374 5.81 3.15 56.31
C LYS A 374 7.24 3.35 55.82
N GLN A 375 7.99 2.26 55.56
CA GLN A 375 9.39 2.31 55.14
C GLN A 375 9.85 1.00 54.46
N GLY A 376 10.96 1.07 53.71
CA GLY A 376 11.59 -0.05 53.02
C GLY A 376 11.15 -0.12 51.55
N TYR A 377 11.28 -1.30 50.97
CA TYR A 377 10.95 -1.60 49.60
C TYR A 377 9.86 -2.68 49.49
N ARG A 378 8.95 -2.50 48.58
CA ARG A 378 7.99 -3.52 48.14
C ARG A 378 7.70 -3.42 46.66
N ASN A 379 7.27 -4.51 46.07
CA ASN A 379 6.75 -4.52 44.73
C ASN A 379 5.50 -5.39 44.57
N ARG A 380 4.71 -5.07 43.54
CA ARG A 380 3.65 -5.92 43.00
C ARG A 380 4.05 -6.32 41.60
N PHE A 381 3.91 -7.59 41.26
CA PHE A 381 4.29 -8.08 39.94
C PHE A 381 3.19 -8.87 39.27
N GLN A 382 3.25 -8.88 37.93
CA GLN A 382 2.52 -9.81 37.06
C GLN A 382 3.51 -10.77 36.43
N ALA A 383 3.13 -12.02 36.31
CA ALA A 383 3.97 -13.03 35.69
C ALA A 383 3.15 -14.07 34.92
N ILE A 384 3.79 -14.69 33.96
CA ILE A 384 3.25 -15.83 33.22
C ILE A 384 4.23 -17.01 33.34
N PRO A 385 3.75 -18.26 33.21
CA PRO A 385 4.65 -19.40 33.11
C PRO A 385 5.60 -19.23 31.91
N TRP A 386 6.86 -19.67 32.05
CA TRP A 386 7.91 -19.48 31.05
C TRP A 386 7.62 -20.15 29.72
N ASP A 387 6.76 -21.18 29.70
CA ASP A 387 6.31 -21.90 28.48
C ASP A 387 5.21 -21.18 27.70
N VAL A 388 4.66 -20.09 28.24
CA VAL A 388 3.67 -19.26 27.57
C VAL A 388 4.38 -18.22 26.69
N PRO A 389 4.12 -18.17 25.37
CA PRO A 389 4.72 -17.17 24.49
C PRO A 389 4.36 -15.74 24.90
N ALA A 390 5.36 -14.91 25.16
CA ALA A 390 5.19 -13.51 25.55
C ALA A 390 5.02 -12.60 24.31
N ARG A 391 3.90 -12.71 23.62
CA ARG A 391 3.61 -11.84 22.48
C ARG A 391 3.06 -10.49 22.93
N PRO A 392 3.49 -9.36 22.30
CA PRO A 392 2.91 -8.05 22.61
C PRO A 392 1.44 -7.96 22.17
N ASP A 393 0.67 -7.16 22.90
CA ASP A 393 -0.68 -6.78 22.51
C ASP A 393 -0.67 -5.83 21.32
N LEU A 394 -1.76 -5.76 20.55
CA LEU A 394 -1.97 -4.71 19.56
C LEU A 394 -2.56 -3.46 20.26
N LYS A 395 -1.72 -2.70 20.95
CA LYS A 395 -2.11 -1.47 21.66
C LYS A 395 -1.92 -0.23 20.79
N HIS A 396 -1.06 -0.30 19.79
CA HIS A 396 -0.72 0.79 18.89
C HIS A 396 -1.34 0.53 17.50
N PRO A 397 -2.55 1.07 17.24
CA PRO A 397 -3.21 0.84 15.96
C PRO A 397 -2.42 1.47 14.82
N LYS A 398 -2.38 0.79 13.68
CA LYS A 398 -1.81 1.35 12.45
C LYS A 398 -2.62 2.57 12.03
N PRO A 399 -1.99 3.70 11.67
CA PRO A 399 -2.67 4.87 11.16
C PRO A 399 -3.56 4.54 9.95
N ARG A 400 -4.69 5.24 9.83
CA ARG A 400 -5.61 5.09 8.69
C ARG A 400 -5.79 6.40 7.96
N ILE A 401 -5.62 6.38 6.65
CA ILE A 401 -5.89 7.51 5.77
C ILE A 401 -7.29 7.30 5.16
N LEU A 402 -8.29 7.96 5.73
CA LEU A 402 -9.70 7.77 5.33
C LEU A 402 -10.08 8.57 4.08
N GLY A 403 -9.29 9.58 3.73
CA GLY A 403 -9.49 10.42 2.55
C GLY A 403 -8.54 10.10 1.42
N SER A 404 -8.70 10.81 0.29
CA SER A 404 -7.75 10.81 -0.80
C SER A 404 -6.68 11.87 -0.55
N GLN A 405 -5.49 11.63 -1.08
CA GLN A 405 -4.38 12.59 -1.12
C GLN A 405 -3.96 12.83 -2.56
N THR A 406 -3.19 13.88 -2.80
CA THR A 406 -2.54 14.09 -4.08
C THR A 406 -1.04 13.83 -3.98
N ALA A 407 -0.46 13.41 -5.10
CA ALA A 407 0.96 13.16 -5.23
C ALA A 407 1.41 13.46 -6.67
N VAL A 408 2.69 13.68 -6.88
CA VAL A 408 3.27 13.92 -8.19
C VAL A 408 3.84 12.62 -8.74
N VAL A 409 3.52 12.28 -9.98
CA VAL A 409 4.07 11.10 -10.68
C VAL A 409 5.56 11.28 -10.90
N THR A 410 6.36 10.26 -10.60
CA THR A 410 7.83 10.30 -10.66
C THR A 410 8.40 9.16 -11.50
N GLY A 411 9.66 9.29 -11.88
CA GLY A 411 10.41 8.30 -12.63
C GLY A 411 11.84 8.73 -12.89
N PRO A 412 12.61 7.96 -13.69
CA PRO A 412 13.98 8.27 -14.03
C PRO A 412 14.13 9.63 -14.73
N PRO A 413 15.24 10.33 -14.52
CA PRO A 413 15.52 11.57 -15.21
C PRO A 413 15.54 11.38 -16.74
N GLY A 414 14.80 12.25 -17.47
CA GLY A 414 14.74 12.23 -18.93
C GLY A 414 13.65 11.31 -19.51
N GLU A 415 12.96 10.50 -18.71
CA GLU A 415 11.77 9.77 -19.12
C GLU A 415 10.51 10.61 -18.94
N GLU A 416 9.52 10.41 -19.82
CA GLU A 416 8.20 11.05 -19.75
C GLU A 416 7.14 10.10 -19.18
N ILE A 417 7.31 8.81 -19.39
CA ILE A 417 6.38 7.75 -18.97
C ILE A 417 7.19 6.65 -18.30
N HIS A 418 6.91 6.40 -17.02
CA HIS A 418 7.56 5.34 -16.26
C HIS A 418 6.53 4.41 -15.65
N CYS A 419 6.45 3.20 -16.16
CA CYS A 419 5.53 2.18 -15.67
C CYS A 419 6.14 0.78 -15.76
N ASP A 420 5.57 -0.15 -14.99
CA ASP A 420 5.93 -1.56 -15.08
C ASP A 420 5.00 -2.35 -16.03
N ARG A 421 5.20 -3.66 -16.10
CA ARG A 421 4.39 -4.58 -16.93
C ARG A 421 2.89 -4.61 -16.60
N HIS A 422 2.49 -4.12 -15.42
CA HIS A 422 1.10 -4.05 -14.97
C HIS A 422 0.50 -2.64 -15.10
N GLY A 423 1.24 -1.72 -15.72
CA GLY A 423 0.83 -0.32 -15.84
C GLY A 423 0.84 0.44 -14.51
N ARG A 424 1.59 -0.05 -13.50
CA ARG A 424 1.79 0.64 -12.23
C ARG A 424 2.77 1.80 -12.42
N ILE A 425 2.60 2.84 -11.62
CA ILE A 425 3.46 4.03 -11.62
C ILE A 425 4.04 4.29 -10.23
N LYS A 426 4.98 5.23 -10.15
CA LYS A 426 5.56 5.72 -8.90
C LYS A 426 5.20 7.17 -8.68
N VAL A 427 5.10 7.59 -7.42
CA VAL A 427 4.68 8.94 -7.05
C VAL A 427 5.52 9.50 -5.90
N GLN A 428 5.60 10.83 -5.80
CA GLN A 428 6.11 11.56 -4.64
C GLN A 428 4.93 12.17 -3.91
N PHE A 429 4.71 11.77 -2.65
CA PHE A 429 3.75 12.43 -1.78
C PHE A 429 4.28 13.80 -1.33
N HIS A 430 3.38 14.78 -1.15
CA HIS A 430 3.77 16.13 -0.75
C HIS A 430 4.36 16.22 0.67
N TRP A 431 3.99 15.29 1.54
CA TRP A 431 4.51 15.21 2.91
C TRP A 431 5.83 14.44 3.02
N ASP A 432 6.19 13.65 2.02
CA ASP A 432 7.44 12.90 2.02
C ASP A 432 8.63 13.84 1.74
N ARG A 433 9.39 14.12 2.80
CA ARG A 433 10.54 15.04 2.77
C ARG A 433 11.85 14.38 2.35
N GLU A 434 11.90 13.04 2.41
CA GLU A 434 13.10 12.25 2.15
C GLU A 434 13.15 11.75 0.70
N GLY A 435 12.02 11.75 0.01
CA GLY A 435 11.90 11.36 -1.39
C GLY A 435 12.64 12.29 -2.34
N GLN A 436 13.28 11.72 -3.36
CA GLN A 436 14.11 12.43 -4.34
C GLN A 436 13.39 12.71 -5.67
N ALA A 437 12.09 12.50 -5.72
CA ALA A 437 11.24 12.66 -6.92
C ALA A 437 11.77 11.89 -8.15
N ASN A 438 12.29 10.68 -7.94
CA ASN A 438 12.82 9.79 -8.97
C ASN A 438 12.12 8.41 -8.95
N GLU A 439 12.69 7.42 -9.63
CA GLU A 439 12.19 6.04 -9.71
C GLU A 439 12.23 5.27 -8.37
N HIS A 440 12.88 5.79 -7.34
CA HIS A 440 12.99 5.16 -6.03
C HIS A 440 12.03 5.74 -4.98
N THR A 441 11.29 6.78 -5.33
CA THR A 441 10.51 7.59 -4.37
C THR A 441 9.39 6.82 -3.68
N SER A 442 8.70 5.90 -4.36
CA SER A 442 7.62 5.09 -3.77
C SER A 442 7.66 3.63 -4.21
N CYS A 443 6.76 2.81 -3.67
CA CYS A 443 6.44 1.52 -4.29
C CYS A 443 5.73 1.72 -5.64
N TRP A 444 5.51 0.63 -6.36
CA TRP A 444 4.67 0.61 -7.55
C TRP A 444 3.18 0.69 -7.20
N LEU A 445 2.52 1.78 -7.59
CA LEU A 445 1.09 2.00 -7.37
C LEU A 445 0.28 1.52 -8.57
N ARG A 446 -0.74 0.70 -8.33
CA ARG A 446 -1.70 0.33 -9.37
C ARG A 446 -2.52 1.54 -9.79
N VAL A 447 -2.79 1.67 -11.08
CA VAL A 447 -3.64 2.73 -11.63
C VAL A 447 -5.03 2.16 -11.89
N ALA A 448 -6.05 2.78 -11.31
CA ALA A 448 -7.43 2.42 -11.56
C ALA A 448 -7.82 2.75 -13.01
N SER A 449 -8.55 1.86 -13.64
CA SER A 449 -9.14 2.06 -14.95
C SER A 449 -10.65 1.89 -14.86
N THR A 450 -11.38 2.55 -15.76
CA THR A 450 -12.83 2.40 -15.83
C THR A 450 -13.27 1.01 -16.27
N TRP A 451 -12.40 0.28 -16.95
CA TRP A 451 -12.65 -1.06 -17.47
C TRP A 451 -11.33 -1.82 -17.66
N ALA A 452 -11.19 -3.00 -17.03
CA ALA A 452 -9.95 -3.78 -17.06
C ALA A 452 -10.27 -5.28 -17.18
N GLY A 453 -10.10 -5.85 -18.36
CA GLY A 453 -10.25 -7.27 -18.63
C GLY A 453 -8.95 -7.90 -19.11
N ASN A 454 -8.99 -9.19 -19.49
CA ASN A 454 -7.83 -9.90 -20.01
C ASN A 454 -7.58 -9.50 -21.48
N ALA A 455 -6.61 -8.62 -21.69
CA ALA A 455 -6.24 -8.00 -22.97
C ALA A 455 -7.36 -7.16 -23.61
N TYR A 456 -8.31 -6.64 -22.81
CA TYR A 456 -9.28 -5.64 -23.24
C TYR A 456 -9.60 -4.66 -22.11
N GLY A 457 -10.00 -3.44 -22.45
CA GLY A 457 -10.35 -2.40 -21.50
C GLY A 457 -9.84 -1.02 -21.91
N ALA A 458 -9.86 -0.09 -20.96
CA ALA A 458 -9.31 1.26 -21.13
C ALA A 458 -8.01 1.38 -20.34
N ILE A 459 -6.96 1.92 -20.97
CA ILE A 459 -5.67 2.15 -20.32
C ILE A 459 -5.18 3.56 -20.68
N ALA A 460 -4.79 4.32 -19.65
CA ALA A 460 -4.08 5.58 -19.77
C ALA A 460 -3.06 5.65 -18.63
N ILE A 461 -1.78 5.65 -18.98
CA ILE A 461 -0.70 5.73 -17.99
C ILE A 461 -0.42 7.19 -17.65
N PRO A 462 -0.58 7.62 -16.38
CA PRO A 462 -0.18 8.95 -15.94
C PRO A 462 1.31 9.19 -16.17
N ARG A 463 1.66 10.37 -16.71
CA ARG A 463 3.04 10.71 -17.05
C ARG A 463 3.76 11.38 -15.89
N ILE A 464 5.08 11.33 -15.90
CA ILE A 464 5.96 11.99 -14.93
C ILE A 464 5.62 13.48 -14.86
N GLY A 465 5.46 14.01 -13.65
CA GLY A 465 5.09 15.38 -13.36
C GLY A 465 3.58 15.63 -13.25
N MET A 466 2.72 14.71 -13.67
CA MET A 466 1.27 14.84 -13.46
C MET A 466 0.90 14.71 -11.99
N GLU A 467 -0.14 15.42 -11.57
CA GLU A 467 -0.72 15.29 -10.24
C GLU A 467 -1.75 14.17 -10.23
N ALA A 468 -1.50 13.14 -9.40
CA ALA A 468 -2.35 11.97 -9.25
C ALA A 468 -3.16 12.03 -7.95
N ILE A 469 -4.40 11.54 -8.00
CA ILE A 469 -5.22 11.29 -6.80
C ILE A 469 -4.91 9.90 -6.30
N ILE A 470 -4.51 9.82 -5.03
CA ILE A 470 -4.15 8.58 -4.35
C ILE A 470 -5.20 8.26 -3.29
N THR A 471 -5.74 7.07 -3.35
CA THR A 471 -6.57 6.48 -2.29
C THR A 471 -5.83 5.31 -1.66
N PHE A 472 -6.28 4.86 -0.51
CA PHE A 472 -5.60 3.81 0.25
C PHE A 472 -6.59 2.66 0.49
N LEU A 473 -6.23 1.45 0.08
CA LEU A 473 -7.08 0.27 0.28
C LEU A 473 -7.29 0.03 1.78
N GLU A 474 -8.53 -0.04 2.23
CA GLU A 474 -8.93 -0.15 3.65
C GLU A 474 -8.36 0.98 4.53
N GLY A 475 -7.94 2.10 3.92
CA GLY A 475 -7.27 3.20 4.61
C GLY A 475 -5.83 2.89 5.03
N ASP A 476 -5.23 1.80 4.57
CA ASP A 476 -3.87 1.40 4.92
C ASP A 476 -2.84 2.26 4.15
N PRO A 477 -2.01 3.08 4.84
CA PRO A 477 -0.99 3.90 4.18
C PRO A 477 0.03 3.09 3.37
N ASP A 478 0.19 1.80 3.64
CA ASP A 478 1.09 0.92 2.89
C ASP A 478 0.44 0.34 1.61
N GLN A 479 -0.85 0.65 1.35
CA GLN A 479 -1.61 0.15 0.20
C GLN A 479 -2.16 1.30 -0.66
N PRO A 480 -1.30 2.18 -1.21
CA PRO A 480 -1.73 3.29 -2.06
C PRO A 480 -2.20 2.80 -3.43
N LEU A 481 -3.24 3.46 -3.97
CA LEU A 481 -3.85 3.19 -5.27
C LEU A 481 -4.11 4.51 -6.00
N VAL A 482 -3.71 4.64 -7.27
CA VAL A 482 -4.02 5.79 -8.10
C VAL A 482 -5.43 5.66 -8.64
N THR A 483 -6.29 6.63 -8.35
CA THR A 483 -7.71 6.64 -8.77
C THR A 483 -8.05 7.70 -9.81
N GLY A 484 -7.11 8.60 -10.13
CA GLY A 484 -7.29 9.63 -11.15
C GLY A 484 -6.13 10.60 -11.23
N CYS A 485 -6.28 11.61 -12.09
CA CYS A 485 -5.34 12.73 -12.21
C CYS A 485 -6.09 14.06 -12.12
N LEU A 486 -5.38 15.11 -11.72
CA LEU A 486 -5.92 16.47 -11.58
C LEU A 486 -5.17 17.45 -12.49
N PHE A 487 -5.91 18.38 -13.06
CA PHE A 487 -5.31 19.60 -13.60
C PHE A 487 -4.96 20.55 -12.46
N ASN A 488 -3.89 21.31 -12.60
CA ASN A 488 -3.42 22.26 -11.61
C ASN A 488 -2.87 23.55 -12.27
N GLY A 489 -2.27 24.43 -11.48
CA GLY A 489 -1.73 25.70 -12.00
C GLY A 489 -0.64 25.54 -13.07
N LYS A 490 0.11 24.42 -13.07
CA LYS A 490 1.15 24.10 -14.06
C LYS A 490 0.57 23.30 -15.24
N HIS A 491 -0.26 22.31 -14.98
CA HIS A 491 -0.89 21.44 -15.97
C HIS A 491 -2.36 21.84 -16.13
N ARG A 492 -2.64 22.66 -17.15
CA ARG A 492 -3.97 23.21 -17.41
C ARG A 492 -4.77 22.31 -18.35
N PRO A 493 -6.12 22.40 -18.34
CA PRO A 493 -6.96 21.75 -19.35
C PRO A 493 -6.54 22.10 -20.77
N PRO A 494 -6.69 21.16 -21.74
CA PRO A 494 -6.25 21.35 -23.13
C PRO A 494 -6.86 22.54 -23.85
N TYR A 495 -8.03 23.02 -23.40
CA TYR A 495 -8.71 24.19 -23.90
C TYR A 495 -9.06 25.16 -22.79
N GLU A 496 -9.03 26.45 -23.09
CA GLU A 496 -9.30 27.50 -22.12
C GLU A 496 -10.73 27.42 -21.57
N LEU A 497 -10.82 27.33 -20.25
CA LEU A 497 -12.09 27.37 -19.52
C LEU A 497 -12.27 28.75 -18.88
N PRO A 498 -13.51 29.24 -18.75
CA PRO A 498 -14.79 28.62 -19.11
C PRO A 498 -15.22 28.79 -20.56
N ALA A 499 -14.41 29.39 -21.46
CA ALA A 499 -14.76 29.67 -22.83
C ALA A 499 -15.22 28.42 -23.61
N HIS A 500 -14.59 27.28 -23.36
CA HIS A 500 -14.85 26.01 -24.05
C HIS A 500 -15.51 24.96 -23.15
N LYS A 501 -16.37 25.35 -22.23
CA LYS A 501 -17.03 24.46 -21.28
C LYS A 501 -17.97 23.42 -21.88
N THR A 502 -18.35 23.57 -23.17
CA THR A 502 -19.19 22.62 -23.92
C THR A 502 -18.40 21.52 -24.60
N ARG A 503 -17.06 21.52 -24.48
CA ARG A 503 -16.19 20.53 -25.11
C ARG A 503 -15.95 19.34 -24.19
N THR A 504 -16.18 18.16 -24.73
CA THR A 504 -15.71 16.88 -24.15
C THR A 504 -14.63 16.34 -25.10
N LEU A 505 -13.50 15.88 -24.50
CA LEU A 505 -12.39 15.44 -25.35
C LEU A 505 -11.46 14.43 -24.68
N LEU A 506 -10.79 13.64 -25.52
CA LEU A 506 -9.59 12.89 -25.19
C LEU A 506 -8.47 13.42 -26.10
N LYS A 507 -7.41 13.96 -25.49
CA LYS A 507 -6.24 14.46 -26.21
C LYS A 507 -4.98 13.85 -25.64
N THR A 508 -4.15 13.27 -26.49
CA THR A 508 -2.86 12.70 -26.12
C THR A 508 -1.72 13.67 -26.46
N ASP A 509 -0.52 13.30 -26.13
CA ASP A 509 0.69 14.01 -26.49
C ASP A 509 1.74 13.01 -27.00
N SER A 510 2.44 13.34 -28.07
CA SER A 510 3.47 12.46 -28.62
C SER A 510 4.66 12.34 -27.68
N SER A 511 5.22 11.15 -27.54
CA SER A 511 6.37 10.87 -26.68
C SER A 511 7.41 10.06 -27.47
N PRO A 512 8.73 10.35 -27.30
CA PRO A 512 9.31 11.41 -26.45
C PRO A 512 9.30 12.79 -27.11
N GLY A 513 9.38 13.84 -26.28
CA GLY A 513 9.65 15.21 -26.74
C GLY A 513 8.41 16.04 -27.11
N GLY A 514 7.22 15.48 -27.16
CA GLY A 514 6.00 16.21 -27.52
C GLY A 514 5.95 16.68 -28.95
N GLY A 515 5.15 17.75 -29.24
CA GLY A 515 5.08 18.38 -30.55
C GLY A 515 4.06 17.78 -31.51
N GLY A 516 3.39 16.68 -31.11
CA GLY A 516 2.28 16.06 -31.83
C GLY A 516 1.22 15.55 -30.86
N TYR A 517 0.02 15.25 -31.39
CA TYR A 517 -1.08 14.77 -30.56
C TYR A 517 -2.11 13.98 -31.36
N ASN A 518 -2.85 13.08 -30.71
CA ASN A 518 -4.10 12.55 -31.25
C ASN A 518 -5.25 13.10 -30.41
N GLU A 519 -6.40 13.38 -31.05
CA GLU A 519 -7.54 14.02 -30.38
C GLU A 519 -8.87 13.47 -30.88
N LEU A 520 -9.73 13.06 -29.94
CA LEU A 520 -11.18 12.95 -30.17
C LEU A 520 -11.85 14.07 -29.36
N ARG A 521 -12.52 15.01 -30.05
CA ARG A 521 -13.22 16.12 -29.41
C ARG A 521 -14.67 16.18 -29.88
N ILE A 522 -15.56 16.43 -28.93
CA ILE A 522 -16.99 16.63 -29.13
C ILE A 522 -17.31 18.04 -28.63
N GLU A 523 -17.82 18.87 -29.51
CA GLU A 523 -18.33 20.21 -29.20
C GLU A 523 -19.86 20.16 -29.23
N ASP A 524 -20.50 20.49 -28.07
CA ASP A 524 -21.97 20.45 -27.92
C ASP A 524 -22.61 21.85 -27.91
N LYS A 525 -21.88 22.89 -28.33
CA LYS A 525 -22.42 24.24 -28.40
C LYS A 525 -23.45 24.32 -29.49
N LYS A 526 -24.71 24.66 -29.14
CA LYS A 526 -25.85 24.72 -30.06
C LYS A 526 -25.55 25.55 -31.30
N GLY A 527 -25.71 24.95 -32.48
CA GLY A 527 -25.42 25.52 -33.78
C GLY A 527 -23.94 25.52 -34.17
N GLN A 528 -23.08 24.92 -33.35
CA GLN A 528 -21.65 24.72 -33.61
C GLN A 528 -21.21 23.30 -33.24
N GLU A 529 -22.15 22.38 -33.18
CA GLU A 529 -21.90 20.97 -32.81
C GLU A 529 -20.90 20.35 -33.78
N GLN A 530 -19.91 19.65 -33.25
CA GLN A 530 -18.84 19.05 -34.04
C GLN A 530 -18.27 17.81 -33.36
N ILE A 531 -18.02 16.75 -34.11
CA ILE A 531 -17.09 15.68 -33.74
C ILE A 531 -15.83 15.92 -34.57
N TYR A 532 -14.72 16.14 -33.89
CA TYR A 532 -13.40 16.35 -34.49
C TYR A 532 -12.49 15.20 -34.13
N LEU A 533 -11.85 14.62 -35.14
CA LEU A 533 -10.92 13.53 -35.00
C LEU A 533 -9.60 13.92 -35.65
N HIS A 534 -8.52 13.81 -34.92
CA HIS A 534 -7.17 14.13 -35.39
C HIS A 534 -6.22 12.98 -35.07
N ALA A 535 -5.59 12.42 -36.06
CA ALA A 535 -4.47 11.52 -36.00
C ALA A 535 -3.19 12.27 -36.37
N GLN A 536 -2.18 12.25 -35.51
CA GLN A 536 -0.90 12.92 -35.78
C GLN A 536 -0.15 12.33 -36.96
N ARG A 537 -0.31 11.04 -37.21
CA ARG A 537 0.39 10.34 -38.29
C ARG A 537 -0.56 9.47 -39.08
N ASP A 538 -0.88 8.32 -38.61
CA ASP A 538 -1.62 7.30 -39.34
C ASP A 538 -3.02 7.12 -38.70
N TRP A 539 -4.00 6.83 -39.57
CA TRP A 539 -5.37 6.46 -39.19
C TRP A 539 -5.71 5.14 -39.85
N ASP A 540 -5.85 4.09 -39.07
CA ASP A 540 -6.27 2.77 -39.49
C ASP A 540 -7.71 2.51 -39.04
N GLU A 541 -8.58 2.12 -39.98
CA GLU A 541 -9.97 1.73 -39.71
C GLU A 541 -10.21 0.31 -40.20
N ASN A 542 -10.59 -0.57 -39.33
CA ASN A 542 -10.89 -1.96 -39.62
C ASN A 542 -12.34 -2.28 -39.23
N ILE A 543 -13.17 -2.65 -40.19
CA ILE A 543 -14.60 -2.90 -40.03
C ILE A 543 -14.85 -4.35 -40.46
N GLU A 544 -15.21 -5.22 -39.52
CA GLU A 544 -15.38 -6.64 -39.77
C GLU A 544 -16.69 -6.99 -40.52
N HIS A 545 -17.64 -6.03 -40.65
CA HIS A 545 -18.92 -6.28 -41.32
C HIS A 545 -19.34 -5.09 -42.17
N ASP A 546 -20.28 -4.26 -41.79
CA ASP A 546 -20.83 -3.19 -42.61
C ASP A 546 -20.35 -1.79 -42.19
N GLN A 547 -20.02 -0.94 -43.12
CA GLN A 547 -19.87 0.49 -42.94
C GLN A 547 -21.03 1.23 -43.63
N LYS A 548 -21.76 2.11 -42.91
CA LYS A 548 -22.85 2.92 -43.43
C LYS A 548 -22.59 4.38 -43.09
N ILE A 549 -22.45 5.21 -44.16
CA ILE A 549 -22.20 6.65 -44.03
C ILE A 549 -23.36 7.42 -44.62
N ARG A 550 -23.95 8.34 -43.84
CA ARG A 550 -24.97 9.31 -44.32
C ARG A 550 -24.48 10.71 -44.00
N VAL A 551 -24.33 11.52 -45.04
CA VAL A 551 -23.96 12.93 -44.91
C VAL A 551 -25.16 13.78 -45.35
N GLY A 552 -25.69 14.62 -44.44
CA GLY A 552 -26.91 15.43 -44.70
C GLY A 552 -26.69 16.64 -45.61
N HIS A 553 -25.45 17.11 -45.76
CA HIS A 553 -25.16 18.29 -46.58
C HIS A 553 -24.00 18.02 -47.53
N GLN A 554 -22.77 18.36 -47.21
CA GLN A 554 -21.61 18.22 -48.07
C GLN A 554 -20.58 17.26 -47.52
N ARG A 555 -19.88 16.55 -48.40
CA ARG A 555 -18.68 15.76 -48.07
C ARG A 555 -17.51 16.33 -48.88
N HIS A 556 -16.41 16.61 -48.20
CA HIS A 556 -15.17 17.07 -48.79
C HIS A 556 -14.07 16.06 -48.46
N ASP A 557 -13.47 15.49 -49.49
CA ASP A 557 -12.31 14.59 -49.37
C ASP A 557 -11.12 15.26 -50.05
N ARG A 558 -10.00 15.40 -49.34
CA ARG A 558 -8.74 15.90 -49.88
C ARG A 558 -7.62 14.93 -49.49
N VAL A 559 -6.98 14.35 -50.46
CA VAL A 559 -5.83 13.46 -50.29
C VAL A 559 -4.65 14.07 -51.01
N GLU A 560 -3.56 14.33 -50.33
CA GLU A 560 -2.35 14.95 -50.90
C GLU A 560 -1.40 13.93 -51.53
N GLY A 561 -1.60 12.64 -51.26
CA GLY A 561 -0.86 11.53 -51.82
C GLY A 561 -1.71 10.69 -52.76
N SER A 562 -1.32 9.43 -52.96
CA SER A 562 -2.04 8.48 -53.81
C SER A 562 -3.23 7.86 -53.07
N VAL A 563 -4.28 7.49 -53.78
CA VAL A 563 -5.43 6.73 -53.29
C VAL A 563 -5.44 5.36 -53.92
N TYR A 564 -5.57 4.32 -53.12
CA TYR A 564 -5.68 2.93 -53.54
C TYR A 564 -7.02 2.38 -53.05
N SER A 565 -7.80 1.76 -53.96
CA SER A 565 -9.11 1.20 -53.64
C SER A 565 -9.26 -0.16 -54.31
N GLU A 566 -9.69 -1.18 -53.59
CA GLU A 566 -9.98 -2.50 -54.13
C GLU A 566 -11.36 -2.95 -53.61
N PHE A 567 -12.22 -3.38 -54.54
CA PHE A 567 -13.56 -3.86 -54.26
C PHE A 567 -13.72 -5.27 -54.81
N PHE A 568 -14.00 -6.22 -53.93
CA PHE A 568 -14.25 -7.63 -54.29
C PHE A 568 -15.67 -7.89 -54.75
N GLY A 569 -16.60 -6.95 -54.51
CA GLY A 569 -17.99 -7.00 -54.89
C GLY A 569 -18.34 -5.91 -55.92
N GLU A 570 -19.64 -5.74 -56.16
CA GLU A 570 -20.15 -4.75 -57.06
C GLU A 570 -20.05 -3.34 -56.48
N GLN A 571 -19.85 -2.35 -57.31
CA GLN A 571 -19.87 -0.93 -56.96
C GLN A 571 -21.03 -0.20 -57.69
N HIS A 572 -21.95 0.37 -56.92
CA HIS A 572 -23.11 1.08 -57.44
C HIS A 572 -22.98 2.59 -57.17
N HIS A 573 -23.05 3.40 -58.19
CA HIS A 573 -23.01 4.86 -58.10
C HIS A 573 -24.26 5.49 -58.74
N THR A 574 -25.02 6.28 -57.97
CA THR A 574 -26.13 7.10 -58.52
C THR A 574 -25.86 8.57 -58.23
N LEU A 575 -25.82 9.39 -59.27
CA LEU A 575 -25.65 10.83 -59.16
C LEU A 575 -26.91 11.50 -59.75
N HIS A 576 -27.55 12.34 -58.93
CA HIS A 576 -28.75 13.07 -59.36
C HIS A 576 -28.42 14.39 -60.07
N LYS A 577 -27.18 14.81 -60.10
CA LYS A 577 -26.69 16.00 -60.78
C LYS A 577 -25.40 15.70 -61.53
N ASP A 578 -24.67 16.73 -61.90
CA ASP A 578 -23.47 16.65 -62.72
C ASP A 578 -22.32 15.92 -61.98
N ARG A 579 -21.58 15.14 -62.73
CA ARG A 579 -20.24 14.70 -62.39
C ARG A 579 -19.23 15.49 -63.18
N LYS A 580 -18.26 16.13 -62.52
CA LYS A 580 -17.12 16.79 -63.12
C LYS A 580 -15.84 16.10 -62.69
N THR A 581 -15.06 15.67 -63.68
CA THR A 581 -13.79 14.99 -63.46
C THR A 581 -12.71 15.68 -64.26
N GLU A 582 -11.59 16.05 -63.63
CA GLU A 582 -10.40 16.57 -64.26
C GLU A 582 -9.22 15.66 -63.92
N LEU A 583 -8.58 15.13 -64.95
CA LEU A 583 -7.35 14.35 -64.84
C LEU A 583 -6.23 15.16 -65.50
N LYS A 584 -5.16 15.43 -64.71
CA LYS A 584 -4.04 16.25 -65.29
C LYS A 584 -3.06 15.41 -66.11
N GLN A 585 -3.19 14.08 -66.03
CA GLN A 585 -2.36 13.11 -66.75
C GLN A 585 -3.24 12.00 -67.32
N ASP A 586 -2.77 10.79 -67.38
CA ASP A 586 -3.36 9.64 -68.03
C ASP A 586 -4.55 9.04 -67.27
N ASP A 587 -5.54 8.54 -68.04
CA ASP A 587 -6.60 7.66 -67.50
C ASP A 587 -6.45 6.27 -68.16
N HIS A 588 -6.28 5.26 -67.30
CA HIS A 588 -6.14 3.86 -67.75
C HIS A 588 -7.35 3.05 -67.29
N LEU A 589 -8.21 2.68 -68.22
CA LEU A 589 -9.41 1.87 -67.94
C LEU A 589 -9.30 0.49 -68.59
N THR A 590 -9.38 -0.58 -67.79
CA THR A 590 -9.49 -1.95 -68.24
C THR A 590 -10.80 -2.58 -67.79
N ILE A 591 -11.58 -3.12 -68.73
CA ILE A 591 -12.85 -3.79 -68.48
C ILE A 591 -12.74 -5.19 -69.02
N GLY A 592 -12.95 -6.23 -68.17
CA GLY A 592 -12.79 -7.62 -68.59
C GLY A 592 -13.83 -8.16 -69.57
N ASN A 593 -15.04 -7.59 -69.54
CA ASN A 593 -16.13 -7.99 -70.41
C ASN A 593 -16.65 -6.83 -71.21
N GLU A 594 -17.76 -6.23 -70.86
CA GLU A 594 -18.48 -5.27 -71.69
C GLU A 594 -18.59 -3.90 -71.02
N GLN A 595 -18.49 -2.82 -71.82
CA GLN A 595 -18.78 -1.48 -71.37
C GLN A 595 -20.03 -0.97 -72.13
N HIS A 596 -21.07 -0.62 -71.35
CA HIS A 596 -22.30 -0.06 -71.86
C HIS A 596 -22.39 1.43 -71.51
N ILE A 597 -22.54 2.32 -72.53
CA ILE A 597 -22.71 3.76 -72.34
C ILE A 597 -24.01 4.17 -73.00
N GLN A 598 -24.94 4.72 -72.20
CA GLN A 598 -26.19 5.26 -72.71
C GLN A 598 -26.27 6.76 -72.37
N LEU A 599 -26.47 7.62 -73.38
CA LEU A 599 -26.52 9.06 -73.22
C LEU A 599 -27.85 9.56 -73.82
N GLY A 600 -28.53 10.44 -73.03
CA GLY A 600 -29.82 11.01 -73.47
C GLY A 600 -29.71 12.02 -74.59
N SER A 601 -28.58 12.66 -74.78
CA SER A 601 -28.41 13.70 -75.76
C SER A 601 -27.21 13.51 -76.71
N GLY A 602 -25.99 13.69 -76.20
CA GLY A 602 -24.81 13.65 -77.06
C GLY A 602 -23.56 13.20 -76.35
N GLN A 603 -22.63 12.63 -77.09
CA GLN A 603 -21.26 12.36 -76.66
C GLN A 603 -20.30 13.22 -77.48
N PHE A 604 -19.45 13.97 -76.80
CA PHE A 604 -18.41 14.77 -77.38
C PHE A 604 -17.06 14.29 -77.00
N ILE A 605 -16.22 13.86 -77.92
CA ILE A 605 -14.86 13.38 -77.68
C ILE A 605 -13.91 14.18 -78.52
N GLU A 606 -12.93 14.83 -77.94
CA GLU A 606 -11.91 15.59 -78.60
C GLU A 606 -10.53 15.11 -78.14
N ALA A 607 -9.63 14.85 -79.06
CA ALA A 607 -8.26 14.49 -78.77
C ALA A 607 -7.31 15.39 -79.64
N GLY A 608 -6.23 15.86 -79.02
CA GLY A 608 -5.26 16.73 -79.69
C GLY A 608 -4.51 16.11 -80.85
N GLN A 609 -4.37 14.78 -80.82
CA GLN A 609 -3.61 14.04 -81.84
C GLN A 609 -4.41 12.93 -82.51
N GLU A 610 -4.90 11.93 -81.71
CA GLU A 610 -5.47 10.70 -82.28
C GLU A 610 -6.64 10.18 -81.45
N ILE A 611 -7.69 9.71 -82.15
CA ILE A 611 -8.71 8.84 -81.53
C ILE A 611 -8.64 7.52 -82.29
N HIS A 612 -8.24 6.44 -81.59
CA HIS A 612 -8.10 5.12 -82.14
C HIS A 612 -9.19 4.15 -81.64
N TYR A 613 -10.03 3.65 -82.54
CA TYR A 613 -11.01 2.62 -82.33
C TYR A 613 -10.53 1.31 -82.94
N TYR A 614 -10.30 0.31 -82.24
CA TYR A 614 -9.93 -1.00 -82.76
C TYR A 614 -10.88 -2.08 -82.21
N ALA A 615 -11.41 -2.95 -83.10
CA ALA A 615 -12.18 -4.14 -82.72
C ALA A 615 -11.64 -5.36 -83.44
N GLY A 616 -11.54 -6.52 -82.81
CA GLY A 616 -11.09 -7.77 -83.45
C GLY A 616 -12.00 -8.18 -84.58
N ASP A 617 -13.32 -8.08 -84.39
CA ASP A 617 -14.29 -8.59 -85.33
C ASP A 617 -15.12 -7.46 -86.06
N LYS A 618 -15.67 -6.50 -85.34
CA LYS A 618 -16.68 -5.61 -85.93
C LYS A 618 -16.75 -4.26 -85.23
N VAL A 619 -16.77 -3.18 -86.01
CA VAL A 619 -17.16 -1.84 -85.61
C VAL A 619 -18.44 -1.48 -86.38
N VAL A 620 -19.49 -1.08 -85.64
CA VAL A 620 -20.75 -0.59 -86.26
C VAL A 620 -20.91 0.88 -85.84
N ILE A 621 -21.11 1.77 -86.82
CA ILE A 621 -21.46 3.18 -86.62
C ILE A 621 -22.80 3.39 -87.30
N ASP A 622 -23.86 3.63 -86.51
CA ASP A 622 -25.20 3.83 -86.98
C ASP A 622 -25.70 5.20 -86.55
N ALA A 623 -26.19 5.98 -87.54
CA ALA A 623 -26.70 7.33 -87.33
C ALA A 623 -28.11 7.42 -87.92
N GLY A 624 -29.13 7.77 -87.14
CA GLY A 624 -30.52 7.83 -87.62
C GLY A 624 -30.77 8.85 -88.74
N MET A 625 -29.97 9.90 -88.76
CA MET A 625 -30.16 10.98 -89.79
C MET A 625 -28.92 11.22 -90.66
N GLU A 626 -27.76 11.37 -90.02
CA GLU A 626 -26.53 11.73 -90.73
C GLU A 626 -25.26 11.11 -90.04
N LEU A 627 -24.42 10.52 -90.85
CA LEU A 627 -23.04 10.15 -90.46
C LEU A 627 -22.09 10.96 -91.38
N THR A 628 -21.25 11.81 -90.81
CA THR A 628 -20.18 12.52 -91.51
C THR A 628 -18.81 12.15 -90.99
N ALA A 629 -17.91 11.67 -91.81
CA ALA A 629 -16.50 11.51 -91.55
C ALA A 629 -15.66 12.43 -92.39
N SER A 630 -14.89 13.32 -91.76
CA SER A 630 -14.12 14.34 -92.52
C SER A 630 -12.64 14.34 -92.10
N GLY A 631 -11.74 14.60 -93.04
CA GLY A 631 -10.32 14.69 -92.78
C GLY A 631 -9.55 15.35 -93.88
N GLY A 632 -8.64 16.31 -93.61
CA GLY A 632 -7.79 16.95 -94.60
C GLY A 632 -8.52 17.66 -95.73
N GLY A 633 -9.76 18.15 -95.48
CA GLY A 633 -10.60 18.80 -96.46
C GLY A 633 -11.44 17.85 -97.33
N SER A 634 -11.37 16.56 -97.12
CA SER A 634 -12.19 15.49 -97.69
C SER A 634 -13.20 14.94 -96.68
N PHE A 635 -14.37 14.46 -97.21
CA PHE A 635 -15.36 13.87 -96.31
C PHE A 635 -16.13 12.69 -96.94
N LEU A 636 -16.64 11.82 -96.08
CA LEU A 636 -17.70 10.89 -96.37
C LEU A 636 -18.95 11.28 -95.60
N LYS A 637 -20.11 11.41 -96.30
CA LYS A 637 -21.39 11.68 -95.65
C LYS A 637 -22.42 10.65 -96.07
N LEU A 638 -23.16 10.13 -95.11
CA LEU A 638 -24.33 9.27 -95.34
C LEU A 638 -25.54 10.02 -94.75
N ASP A 639 -26.55 10.31 -95.60
CA ASP A 639 -27.78 10.92 -95.15
C ASP A 639 -28.99 10.39 -95.98
N PRO A 640 -30.25 10.79 -95.70
CA PRO A 640 -31.39 10.32 -96.46
C PRO A 640 -31.29 10.61 -97.98
N GLY A 641 -30.48 11.49 -98.40
CA GLY A 641 -30.20 11.80 -99.82
C GLY A 641 -29.22 10.85 -100.48
N GLY A 642 -28.54 10.00 -99.72
CA GLY A 642 -27.60 9.06 -100.31
C GLY A 642 -26.20 9.07 -99.64
N VAL A 643 -25.23 8.52 -100.38
CA VAL A 643 -23.80 8.50 -99.96
C VAL A 643 -23.04 9.55 -100.79
N THR A 644 -22.44 10.52 -100.15
CA THR A 644 -21.62 11.57 -100.77
C THR A 644 -20.14 11.36 -100.40
N PHE A 645 -19.28 11.22 -101.39
CA PHE A 645 -17.84 11.31 -101.28
C PHE A 645 -17.36 12.63 -101.88
N SER A 646 -16.59 13.42 -101.17
CA SER A 646 -16.01 14.67 -101.68
C SER A 646 -14.54 14.78 -101.29
N GLY A 647 -13.69 15.17 -102.21
CA GLY A 647 -12.25 15.30 -102.00
C GLY A 647 -11.55 15.67 -103.33
N ALA A 648 -10.26 16.00 -103.27
CA ALA A 648 -9.48 16.35 -104.48
C ALA A 648 -9.36 15.18 -105.46
N SER A 649 -9.45 13.96 -105.03
CA SER A 649 -9.58 12.72 -105.76
C SER A 649 -10.34 11.65 -104.96
N ILE A 650 -11.12 10.81 -105.70
CA ILE A 650 -11.82 9.66 -105.11
C ILE A 650 -11.20 8.42 -105.71
N ASN A 651 -10.51 7.62 -104.85
CA ASN A 651 -9.86 6.41 -105.29
C ASN A 651 -10.72 5.20 -104.84
N LEU A 652 -11.24 4.45 -105.81
CA LEU A 652 -12.01 3.21 -105.60
C LEU A 652 -11.18 2.04 -106.14
N ASN A 653 -10.84 1.05 -105.24
CA ASN A 653 -10.06 -0.13 -105.62
C ASN A 653 -8.67 0.15 -106.21
N SER A 654 -8.05 1.30 -105.92
CA SER A 654 -6.79 1.71 -106.54
C SER A 654 -5.52 1.21 -105.78
N GLY A 655 -5.67 0.41 -104.74
CA GLY A 655 -4.56 0.02 -103.81
C GLY A 655 -4.26 1.21 -102.85
N GLY A 656 -3.48 0.92 -101.87
CA GLY A 656 -3.05 1.84 -100.79
C GLY A 656 -2.84 1.06 -99.44
N ALA A 657 -2.15 1.66 -98.53
CA ALA A 657 -2.01 1.13 -97.18
C ALA A 657 -2.98 1.83 -96.23
N ALA A 658 -3.65 1.07 -95.34
CA ALA A 658 -4.43 1.64 -94.27
C ALA A 658 -3.48 2.29 -93.22
N GLY A 659 -3.96 3.40 -92.66
CA GLY A 659 -3.25 3.99 -91.54
C GLY A 659 -3.22 3.03 -90.33
N GLU A 660 -2.12 2.98 -89.64
CA GLU A 660 -1.95 2.16 -88.38
C GLU A 660 -2.14 3.13 -87.22
N GLY A 661 -2.96 2.76 -86.23
CA GLY A 661 -3.12 3.47 -85.00
C GLY A 661 -2.04 3.12 -83.97
N THR A 662 -1.85 3.94 -82.97
CA THR A 662 -0.95 3.71 -81.84
C THR A 662 -1.52 2.60 -80.96
N GLY A 663 -0.71 1.61 -80.59
CA GLY A 663 -1.13 0.49 -79.74
C GLY A 663 -1.53 0.94 -78.31
N LEU A 664 -2.49 0.22 -77.70
CA LEU A 664 -2.95 0.49 -76.37
C LEU A 664 -1.89 0.08 -75.37
N ARG A 665 -1.56 0.95 -74.37
CA ARG A 665 -0.66 0.68 -73.25
C ARG A 665 -1.37 1.02 -71.97
N ILE A 666 -1.81 -0.02 -71.21
CA ILE A 666 -2.52 0.11 -69.93
C ILE A 666 -1.61 -0.36 -68.78
N LEU A 667 -1.61 0.43 -67.69
CA LEU A 667 -0.98 0.05 -66.43
C LEU A 667 -2.03 -0.52 -65.47
N ALA A 668 -1.72 -1.60 -64.79
CA ALA A 668 -2.58 -2.19 -63.77
C ALA A 668 -2.55 -1.35 -62.47
N PRO A 669 -3.67 -1.25 -61.74
CA PRO A 669 -3.70 -0.58 -60.45
C PRO A 669 -2.87 -1.36 -59.39
N LEU A 670 -2.36 -0.62 -58.39
CA LEU A 670 -1.71 -1.17 -57.24
C LEU A 670 -2.74 -1.54 -56.16
N ILE A 671 -2.46 -2.62 -55.40
CA ILE A 671 -3.33 -3.11 -54.33
C ILE A 671 -3.15 -2.25 -53.09
N PRO A 672 -4.22 -1.86 -52.35
CA PRO A 672 -4.10 -1.16 -51.08
C PRO A 672 -3.47 -2.02 -49.98
N TRP A 673 -2.78 -1.37 -49.03
CA TRP A 673 -2.26 -2.04 -47.85
C TRP A 673 -3.39 -2.30 -46.83
N ALA A 674 -3.26 -3.37 -46.08
CA ALA A 674 -4.20 -3.70 -45.00
C ALA A 674 -4.02 -2.74 -43.82
N ALA A 675 -5.13 -2.34 -43.17
CA ALA A 675 -5.11 -1.62 -41.90
C ALA A 675 -4.59 -2.50 -40.76
N ASP A 676 -4.01 -1.88 -39.73
CA ASP A 676 -3.56 -2.56 -38.54
C ASP A 676 -4.72 -3.26 -37.80
N LYS A 677 -4.46 -4.45 -37.27
CA LYS A 677 -5.46 -5.27 -36.58
C LYS A 677 -4.96 -5.73 -35.22
N ALA A 678 -5.59 -5.24 -34.14
CA ALA A 678 -5.30 -5.68 -32.79
C ALA A 678 -5.84 -7.09 -32.50
N LYS A 679 -5.22 -7.79 -31.56
CA LYS A 679 -5.74 -9.07 -31.07
C LYS A 679 -6.92 -8.86 -30.14
N ALA A 680 -7.96 -9.68 -30.28
CA ALA A 680 -9.08 -9.69 -29.33
C ALA A 680 -8.63 -10.11 -27.93
N GLY A 681 -9.23 -9.51 -26.91
CA GLY A 681 -9.04 -9.92 -25.52
C GLY A 681 -9.68 -11.29 -25.24
N SER A 682 -9.29 -11.91 -24.13
CA SER A 682 -9.85 -13.18 -23.68
C SER A 682 -11.00 -12.98 -22.70
N PRO A 683 -12.03 -13.84 -22.71
CA PRO A 683 -13.11 -13.76 -21.73
C PRO A 683 -12.60 -13.90 -20.30
N THR A 684 -13.19 -13.14 -19.38
CA THR A 684 -12.92 -13.31 -17.95
C THR A 684 -13.52 -14.63 -17.47
N ILE A 685 -12.66 -15.53 -16.98
CA ILE A 685 -13.11 -16.80 -16.42
C ILE A 685 -13.62 -16.54 -14.99
N PRO A 686 -14.86 -16.89 -14.65
CA PRO A 686 -15.36 -16.75 -13.28
C PRO A 686 -14.50 -17.53 -12.29
N ALA A 687 -14.17 -16.92 -11.14
CA ALA A 687 -13.46 -17.63 -10.08
C ALA A 687 -14.32 -18.78 -9.52
N LEU A 688 -13.68 -19.89 -9.18
CA LEU A 688 -14.37 -20.98 -8.48
C LEU A 688 -14.99 -20.50 -7.16
N PRO A 689 -16.15 -21.01 -6.76
CA PRO A 689 -16.75 -20.66 -5.48
C PRO A 689 -15.77 -20.90 -4.32
N ASN A 690 -15.71 -19.96 -3.38
CA ASN A 690 -14.80 -20.03 -2.24
C ASN A 690 -14.83 -21.35 -1.47
N ALA A 691 -16.00 -22.00 -1.39
CA ALA A 691 -16.16 -23.31 -0.75
C ALA A 691 -15.32 -24.43 -1.44
N PHE A 692 -15.22 -24.41 -2.78
CA PHE A 692 -14.40 -25.34 -3.52
C PHE A 692 -12.92 -25.09 -3.34
N ILE A 693 -12.52 -23.80 -3.33
CA ILE A 693 -11.12 -23.40 -3.13
C ILE A 693 -10.66 -23.77 -1.71
N ARG A 694 -11.48 -23.54 -0.68
CA ARG A 694 -11.18 -23.93 0.70
C ARG A 694 -11.02 -25.44 0.84
N LYS A 695 -11.92 -26.21 0.25
CA LYS A 695 -11.84 -27.69 0.26
C LYS A 695 -10.57 -28.19 -0.44
N SER A 696 -10.18 -27.60 -1.56
CA SER A 696 -8.93 -27.94 -2.27
C SER A 696 -7.71 -27.68 -1.41
N LEU A 697 -7.65 -26.50 -0.73
CA LEU A 697 -6.55 -26.14 0.17
C LEU A 697 -6.45 -27.03 1.40
N GLN A 698 -7.56 -27.60 1.86
CA GLN A 698 -7.62 -28.52 2.99
C GLN A 698 -7.37 -29.98 2.60
N GLY A 699 -7.07 -30.24 1.33
CA GLY A 699 -6.93 -31.60 0.80
C GLY A 699 -8.25 -32.38 0.72
N LEU A 700 -9.38 -31.68 0.84
CA LEU A 700 -10.71 -32.29 0.72
C LEU A 700 -11.11 -32.44 -0.75
N PRO A 701 -11.94 -33.43 -1.10
CA PRO A 701 -12.38 -33.64 -2.47
C PRO A 701 -13.18 -32.42 -3.00
N LEU A 702 -12.87 -32.00 -4.22
CA LEU A 702 -13.50 -30.87 -4.92
C LEU A 702 -14.95 -31.14 -5.37
N VAL A 703 -15.42 -32.36 -5.27
CA VAL A 703 -16.80 -32.73 -5.54
C VAL A 703 -17.69 -32.58 -4.31
N ALA A 704 -18.94 -32.31 -4.49
CA ALA A 704 -19.92 -32.24 -3.40
C ALA A 704 -19.78 -33.46 -2.49
N ILE A 705 -19.69 -33.23 -1.19
CA ILE A 705 -19.50 -34.31 -0.20
C ILE A 705 -20.61 -35.33 -0.40
N CYS A 706 -20.21 -36.57 -0.61
CA CYS A 706 -21.14 -37.68 -0.68
C CYS A 706 -21.92 -37.74 0.63
N GLY A 707 -23.22 -37.60 0.55
CA GLY A 707 -24.11 -37.69 1.71
C GLY A 707 -24.32 -39.10 2.22
N LYS A 708 -23.47 -40.06 1.81
CA LYS A 708 -23.53 -41.46 2.21
C LYS A 708 -23.24 -41.61 3.68
N GLN A 709 -24.21 -42.11 4.43
CA GLN A 709 -24.05 -42.40 5.85
C GLN A 709 -23.28 -43.73 6.07
N ALA A 710 -22.88 -44.01 7.29
CA ALA A 710 -22.23 -45.26 7.65
C ALA A 710 -23.05 -46.53 7.30
N ASN A 711 -24.37 -46.39 7.19
CA ASN A 711 -25.28 -47.44 6.76
C ASN A 711 -25.38 -47.60 5.24
N GLY A 712 -24.63 -46.85 4.43
CA GLY A 712 -24.62 -46.91 2.98
C GLY A 712 -25.72 -46.09 2.27
N VAL A 713 -26.59 -45.41 2.99
CA VAL A 713 -27.69 -44.60 2.42
C VAL A 713 -27.20 -43.17 2.17
N CYS A 714 -27.46 -42.61 0.99
CA CYS A 714 -27.16 -41.22 0.64
C CYS A 714 -28.39 -40.34 0.88
N ARG A 715 -28.22 -39.24 1.64
CA ARG A 715 -29.28 -38.26 1.92
C ARG A 715 -29.51 -37.24 0.78
N ARG A 716 -28.76 -37.33 -0.29
CA ARG A 716 -28.86 -36.38 -1.42
C ARG A 716 -29.56 -37.07 -2.59
N GLU A 717 -30.64 -36.51 -3.04
CA GLU A 717 -31.43 -36.99 -4.20
C GLU A 717 -30.72 -36.75 -5.54
N ASP A 718 -29.77 -35.77 -5.59
CA ASP A 718 -29.01 -35.35 -6.77
C ASP A 718 -27.60 -35.95 -6.82
N CYS A 719 -27.30 -36.94 -6.01
CA CYS A 719 -25.95 -37.49 -5.91
C CYS A 719 -25.60 -38.36 -7.13
N PRO A 720 -24.43 -38.11 -7.79
CA PRO A 720 -23.98 -38.93 -8.93
C PRO A 720 -23.88 -40.43 -8.62
N CYS A 721 -23.62 -40.79 -7.34
CA CYS A 721 -23.51 -42.17 -6.90
C CYS A 721 -24.85 -42.96 -7.00
N LEU A 722 -25.97 -42.27 -7.19
CA LEU A 722 -27.29 -42.90 -7.35
C LEU A 722 -27.63 -43.24 -8.84
N ARG A 723 -26.80 -42.79 -9.76
CA ARG A 723 -26.97 -42.96 -11.21
C ARG A 723 -26.05 -44.00 -11.86
N GLY A 724 -25.20 -44.68 -11.08
CA GLY A 724 -24.27 -45.67 -11.57
C GLY A 724 -24.22 -46.91 -10.76
#